data_9e4bf14f48c588711be3e29b5842440f
#
_entry.id   9e4bf14f48c588711be3e29b5842440f
#
_cell.length_a   1.000
_cell.length_b   1.000
_cell.length_c   1.000
_cell.angle_alpha   90.00
_cell.angle_beta   90.00
_cell.angle_gamma   90.00
#
_symmetry.space_group_name_H-M   'P 1'
#
loop_
_entity.id
_entity.type
_entity.pdbx_description
1 polymer ?
#
loop_
_entity_poly.entity_id
_entity_poly.type
_entity_poly.pdbx_seq_one_letter_code
_entity_poly.pdbx_strand_id
1 'polypeptide(L)'
;MNRKYVRFAAVVAALYLSGGLYAQEKDSIKEQKIDEVVLVGIGYGTLNKKEVTSAVTHLSGKDLNTVGGNAVLNSIQGKVAGLSIVNTATADPNSSPSIQLRGVSSRNAGLGPLYVINGVAGANTDNLNQNDIESIDVLKGGAASAIYGTRGSNGVIIITTKKGKGRSSAMYDGYMSFDVPTNKIEVLSPDEFVKYNRGTDYGHKTNWFDSVSRNYAFNQKHTLQFSGGGPKTNYMASIDYRNATGLDLRSDKEEYGARVNINHTSENNLYTATINIAPRFIKTNNSSHNAFSQSLTLNPTLPIMDPTTPNLYNYINTGFTGAYNPVEELKTVLSGSEGKYLDWSGSLKLNVTSDLSTQVTLAQQSYDWFDYNFTPSYNTGAINGNSGRNSASRSYNKGDQYTFEWTGTYKKDYKQHSFNFLAGYSYNYFVYSGLSAGNSNFPSDVLTYNNLGSGQYNVTLPDNAQQGDYTFRWVGSYKNDSKLIAFFERLNYDFAKKYFVSLSWRYEGSSKFGYENKWGLFPAASVGWNITKEGFFPETSWIGDLKLRADYGETGNQDFGSYLSLDTYTGYGYFTFNGNNYQVWGPSQNTNYKLQWEKAQNFNVGLDFDLFGSRLNGSLNYYIRTNKDLLGYYNVSVPPNLQTQTFANVGTMRNTGFEIQLNAKAVSEGDFTYNISFTGASNNNKFVAFSNDLYKGQDYQYMAYMPSPGSPGPAVRLEEGKRIGGFYMYQSAGVDDQGRLLIYNKDGDVILGNQGSEDDKRFVGNGLPLYTASMGHYITYKNFDLSIFLRGAFKYDIFNTTAFYIGTPATQSGANVLKSAYGDGKYAKLTNPDTYAVLSDYYLEKGDFVKIDNITLGYNFKTPFKNISSVRWYATVRNLHTFTKFSTGDPESVSVNGLTPGINTSLTYYPATTQILTGLQVKF
;
A
#
# COMPACT_ATOMS: atom_id res chain seq x y z
N MET A 1 35.18 -17.47 12.54
CA MET A 1 34.23 -18.14 11.65
C MET A 1 32.92 -18.31 12.41
N ASN A 2 31.90 -17.58 12.01
CA ASN A 2 30.65 -17.42 12.75
C ASN A 2 29.77 -18.68 12.68
N ARG A 3 29.26 -19.17 13.81
CA ARG A 3 28.36 -20.36 13.93
C ARG A 3 27.12 -20.36 13.04
N LYS A 4 26.74 -19.22 12.44
CA LYS A 4 25.60 -19.09 11.51
C LYS A 4 25.83 -19.75 10.16
N TYR A 5 27.06 -19.75 9.62
CA TYR A 5 27.37 -20.37 8.31
C TYR A 5 27.50 -21.90 8.37
N VAL A 6 27.85 -22.45 9.54
CA VAL A 6 27.98 -23.90 9.74
C VAL A 6 26.59 -24.58 9.76
N ARG A 7 25.55 -23.91 10.23
CA ARG A 7 24.17 -24.47 10.22
C ARG A 7 23.54 -24.49 8.83
N PHE A 8 23.87 -23.54 7.96
CA PHE A 8 23.39 -23.52 6.59
C PHE A 8 24.04 -24.60 5.72
N ALA A 9 25.34 -24.81 5.88
CA ALA A 9 26.07 -25.89 5.19
C ALA A 9 25.60 -27.30 5.61
N ALA A 10 25.20 -27.48 6.88
CA ALA A 10 24.68 -28.76 7.37
C ALA A 10 23.30 -29.13 6.81
N VAL A 11 22.43 -28.14 6.51
CA VAL A 11 21.12 -28.38 5.88
C VAL A 11 21.28 -28.74 4.40
N VAL A 12 22.23 -28.14 3.69
CA VAL A 12 22.54 -28.50 2.29
C VAL A 12 23.17 -29.88 2.19
N ALA A 13 24.03 -30.29 3.15
CA ALA A 13 24.64 -31.61 3.18
C ALA A 13 23.65 -32.75 3.53
N ALA A 14 22.63 -32.48 4.36
CA ALA A 14 21.60 -33.46 4.72
C ALA A 14 20.65 -33.78 3.53
N LEU A 15 20.52 -32.90 2.54
CA LEU A 15 19.74 -33.11 1.32
C LEU A 15 20.44 -33.98 0.28
N TYR A 16 21.76 -34.21 0.38
CA TYR A 16 22.52 -35.08 -0.52
C TYR A 16 22.43 -36.58 -0.21
N LEU A 17 21.87 -36.96 0.94
CA LEU A 17 21.92 -38.34 1.44
C LEU A 17 20.62 -39.17 1.26
N SER A 18 19.58 -38.63 0.58
CA SER A 18 18.26 -39.32 0.47
C SER A 18 17.76 -39.57 -0.95
N GLY A 19 18.60 -39.67 -1.96
CA GLY A 19 18.14 -39.71 -3.36
C GLY A 19 18.57 -40.89 -4.20
N GLY A 20 18.11 -42.09 -3.88
CA GLY A 20 18.07 -43.17 -4.87
C GLY A 20 16.66 -43.35 -5.41
N LEU A 21 16.33 -42.78 -6.58
CA LEU A 21 15.08 -43.04 -7.31
C LEU A 21 15.38 -43.42 -8.77
N TYR A 22 14.90 -44.59 -9.12
CA TYR A 22 15.01 -45.21 -10.44
C TYR A 22 14.27 -44.43 -11.52
N ALA A 23 14.93 -44.28 -12.67
CA ALA A 23 14.36 -43.70 -13.88
C ALA A 23 13.60 -44.77 -14.69
N GLN A 24 12.39 -44.42 -15.15
CA GLN A 24 11.66 -45.11 -16.21
C GLN A 24 11.57 -44.28 -17.47
N GLU A 25 11.53 -44.94 -18.60
CA GLU A 25 11.72 -44.46 -19.98
C GLU A 25 10.71 -43.47 -20.50
N LYS A 26 11.15 -42.72 -21.51
CA LYS A 26 10.40 -41.69 -22.25
C LYS A 26 9.31 -42.32 -23.14
N ASP A 27 8.06 -41.92 -22.91
CA ASP A 27 7.05 -41.94 -23.96
C ASP A 27 6.85 -40.54 -24.52
N SER A 28 7.05 -40.38 -25.81
CA SER A 28 6.85 -39.14 -26.54
C SER A 28 5.36 -38.93 -26.83
N ILE A 29 4.68 -38.18 -25.99
CA ILE A 29 3.32 -37.72 -26.27
C ILE A 29 3.44 -36.47 -27.17
N LYS A 30 2.87 -36.53 -28.41
CA LYS A 30 2.64 -35.35 -29.22
C LYS A 30 1.76 -34.37 -28.47
N GLU A 31 2.31 -33.21 -28.11
CA GLU A 31 1.52 -32.09 -27.58
C GLU A 31 0.52 -31.63 -28.64
N GLN A 32 -0.75 -32.02 -28.48
CA GLN A 32 -1.85 -31.26 -29.07
C GLN A 32 -1.92 -29.92 -28.35
N LYS A 33 -1.78 -28.80 -29.07
CA LYS A 33 -2.08 -27.45 -28.55
C LYS A 33 -3.55 -27.40 -28.16
N ILE A 34 -3.85 -27.74 -26.93
CA ILE A 34 -5.11 -27.39 -26.28
C ILE A 34 -4.98 -25.91 -25.94
N ASP A 35 -5.91 -25.07 -26.40
CA ASP A 35 -6.00 -23.68 -25.97
C ASP A 35 -6.00 -23.64 -24.44
N GLU A 36 -5.02 -22.95 -23.84
CA GLU A 36 -4.84 -22.89 -22.40
C GLU A 36 -6.09 -22.21 -21.79
N VAL A 37 -6.92 -22.98 -21.09
CA VAL A 37 -8.13 -22.46 -20.44
C VAL A 37 -7.70 -21.61 -19.24
N VAL A 38 -7.78 -20.31 -19.38
CA VAL A 38 -7.50 -19.36 -18.30
C VAL A 38 -8.66 -19.35 -17.32
N LEU A 39 -8.43 -19.90 -16.12
CA LEU A 39 -9.37 -19.85 -15.00
C LEU A 39 -9.14 -18.58 -14.18
N VAL A 40 -10.22 -17.85 -13.95
CA VAL A 40 -10.24 -16.59 -13.19
C VAL A 40 -10.98 -16.80 -11.89
N GLY A 41 -10.38 -16.38 -10.77
CA GLY A 41 -11.04 -16.36 -9.47
C GLY A 41 -12.17 -15.34 -9.44
N ILE A 42 -13.38 -15.78 -9.05
CA ILE A 42 -14.59 -14.93 -9.00
C ILE A 42 -15.22 -14.87 -7.60
N GLY A 43 -14.45 -15.27 -6.59
CA GLY A 43 -14.96 -15.49 -5.23
C GLY A 43 -15.70 -16.82 -5.09
N TYR A 44 -15.31 -17.61 -4.11
CA TYR A 44 -15.88 -18.95 -3.86
C TYR A 44 -15.95 -19.84 -5.12
N GLY A 45 -14.90 -19.81 -5.93
CA GLY A 45 -14.74 -20.62 -7.14
C GLY A 45 -14.05 -19.89 -8.28
N THR A 46 -13.95 -20.60 -9.41
CA THR A 46 -13.32 -20.10 -10.65
C THR A 46 -14.27 -20.26 -11.82
N LEU A 47 -14.20 -19.36 -12.79
CA LEU A 47 -14.83 -19.47 -14.10
C LEU A 47 -13.76 -19.36 -15.20
N ASN A 48 -14.09 -19.87 -16.39
CA ASN A 48 -13.31 -19.57 -17.58
C ASN A 48 -13.38 -18.06 -17.87
N LYS A 49 -12.27 -17.42 -18.20
CA LYS A 49 -12.20 -16.00 -18.54
C LYS A 49 -13.26 -15.58 -19.56
N LYS A 50 -13.59 -16.44 -20.54
CA LYS A 50 -14.63 -16.19 -21.55
C LYS A 50 -16.06 -16.17 -20.95
N GLU A 51 -16.30 -16.73 -19.78
CA GLU A 51 -17.62 -16.80 -19.11
C GLU A 51 -17.81 -15.69 -18.10
N VAL A 52 -16.74 -15.00 -17.68
CA VAL A 52 -16.83 -13.90 -16.70
C VAL A 52 -17.57 -12.71 -17.29
N THR A 53 -18.62 -12.23 -16.58
CA THR A 53 -19.48 -11.13 -17.01
C THR A 53 -19.16 -9.78 -16.36
N SER A 54 -18.24 -9.76 -15.41
CA SER A 54 -17.81 -8.55 -14.68
C SER A 54 -16.40 -8.14 -15.07
N ALA A 55 -16.01 -6.90 -14.67
CA ALA A 55 -14.65 -6.40 -14.89
C ALA A 55 -13.64 -7.09 -13.96
N VAL A 56 -12.85 -8.01 -14.49
CA VAL A 56 -11.77 -8.72 -13.79
C VAL A 56 -10.49 -8.66 -14.61
N THR A 57 -9.36 -8.38 -13.92
CA THR A 57 -8.02 -8.48 -14.50
C THR A 57 -7.31 -9.68 -13.91
N HIS A 58 -6.86 -10.59 -14.76
CA HIS A 58 -6.08 -11.77 -14.39
C HIS A 58 -4.60 -11.56 -14.73
N LEU A 59 -3.72 -11.84 -13.75
CA LEU A 59 -2.28 -11.85 -13.89
C LEU A 59 -1.74 -13.21 -13.47
N SER A 60 -0.94 -13.85 -14.32
CA SER A 60 -0.28 -15.12 -13.99
C SER A 60 0.99 -14.88 -13.14
N GLY A 61 1.43 -15.90 -12.41
CA GLY A 61 2.69 -15.83 -11.67
C GLY A 61 3.92 -15.51 -12.55
N LYS A 62 3.87 -15.81 -13.85
CA LYS A 62 4.91 -15.45 -14.82
C LYS A 62 4.98 -13.94 -15.04
N ASP A 63 3.83 -13.26 -15.01
CA ASP A 63 3.76 -11.81 -15.17
C ASP A 63 4.34 -11.06 -13.96
N LEU A 64 4.48 -11.74 -12.81
CA LEU A 64 4.97 -11.19 -11.55
C LEU A 64 6.48 -11.36 -11.37
N ASN A 65 7.03 -12.45 -11.85
CA ASN A 65 8.40 -12.93 -11.52
C ASN A 65 9.54 -12.12 -12.15
N THR A 66 9.24 -11.07 -12.90
CA THR A 66 10.26 -10.28 -13.60
C THR A 66 10.85 -9.16 -12.74
N VAL A 67 10.32 -8.95 -11.51
CA VAL A 67 10.64 -7.75 -10.73
C VAL A 67 10.96 -8.12 -9.29
N GLY A 68 12.21 -8.10 -8.88
CA GLY A 68 12.57 -8.08 -7.45
C GLY A 68 11.93 -6.85 -6.77
N GLY A 69 11.50 -6.97 -5.52
CA GLY A 69 10.91 -5.84 -4.81
C GLY A 69 10.56 -6.16 -3.36
N ASN A 70 10.38 -5.10 -2.57
CA ASN A 70 10.15 -5.21 -1.14
C ASN A 70 8.76 -5.76 -0.78
N ALA A 71 7.76 -5.57 -1.65
CA ALA A 71 6.41 -6.05 -1.44
C ALA A 71 5.86 -6.74 -2.70
N VAL A 72 5.12 -7.82 -2.51
CA VAL A 72 4.45 -8.58 -3.58
C VAL A 72 3.59 -7.66 -4.46
N LEU A 73 2.91 -6.72 -3.84
CA LEU A 73 1.98 -5.80 -4.51
C LEU A 73 2.68 -4.82 -5.45
N ASN A 74 3.95 -4.50 -5.23
CA ASN A 74 4.74 -3.67 -6.15
C ASN A 74 4.92 -4.36 -7.53
N SER A 75 4.82 -5.70 -7.58
CA SER A 75 4.95 -6.45 -8.84
C SER A 75 3.78 -6.27 -9.80
N ILE A 76 2.62 -5.81 -9.32
CA ILE A 76 1.43 -5.54 -10.13
C ILE A 76 1.22 -4.07 -10.45
N GLN A 77 2.10 -3.18 -9.98
CA GLN A 77 2.05 -1.74 -10.27
C GLN A 77 2.07 -1.48 -11.77
N GLY A 78 1.10 -0.71 -12.26
CA GLY A 78 0.93 -0.41 -13.68
C GLY A 78 0.38 -1.56 -14.56
N LYS A 79 0.25 -2.79 -14.04
CA LYS A 79 -0.25 -3.94 -14.81
C LYS A 79 -1.77 -4.10 -14.76
N VAL A 80 -2.44 -3.38 -13.88
CA VAL A 80 -3.90 -3.41 -13.71
C VAL A 80 -4.46 -2.01 -13.91
N ALA A 81 -5.32 -1.85 -14.91
CA ALA A 81 -5.98 -0.57 -15.18
C ALA A 81 -6.84 -0.13 -13.99
N GLY A 82 -6.70 1.14 -13.58
CA GLY A 82 -7.42 1.73 -12.46
C GLY A 82 -6.89 1.38 -11.07
N LEU A 83 -5.80 0.60 -10.96
CA LEU A 83 -5.12 0.29 -9.71
C LEU A 83 -3.95 1.26 -9.50
N SER A 84 -4.01 2.07 -8.44
CA SER A 84 -2.94 2.95 -7.99
C SER A 84 -2.18 2.28 -6.85
N ILE A 85 -0.87 2.14 -7.00
CA ILE A 85 0.05 1.65 -5.97
C ILE A 85 1.12 2.72 -5.79
N VAL A 86 1.20 3.28 -4.61
CA VAL A 86 2.12 4.37 -4.28
C VAL A 86 2.98 3.96 -3.10
N ASN A 87 4.29 3.99 -3.29
CA ASN A 87 5.27 3.85 -2.22
C ASN A 87 6.24 5.02 -2.28
N THR A 88 6.14 5.94 -1.33
CA THR A 88 6.95 7.16 -1.27
C THR A 88 8.37 6.94 -0.73
N ALA A 89 8.68 5.74 -0.23
CA ALA A 89 9.97 5.37 0.35
C ALA A 89 10.40 3.96 -0.09
N THR A 90 10.55 3.75 -1.40
CA THR A 90 10.81 2.42 -1.99
C THR A 90 12.09 1.74 -1.51
N ALA A 91 13.10 2.51 -1.11
CA ALA A 91 14.36 2.00 -0.59
C ALA A 91 14.37 1.80 0.94
N ASP A 92 13.29 2.13 1.63
CA ASP A 92 13.07 1.72 3.02
C ASP A 92 12.46 0.31 3.04
N PRO A 93 13.16 -0.72 3.57
CA PRO A 93 12.67 -2.09 3.58
C PRO A 93 11.42 -2.29 4.45
N ASN A 94 11.12 -1.33 5.33
CA ASN A 94 9.98 -1.34 6.25
C ASN A 94 8.77 -0.58 5.69
N SER A 95 8.94 0.13 4.56
CA SER A 95 7.86 0.88 3.93
C SER A 95 6.84 -0.02 3.25
N SER A 96 5.56 0.25 3.47
CA SER A 96 4.43 -0.44 2.83
C SER A 96 3.76 0.44 1.79
N PRO A 97 3.38 -0.10 0.61
CA PRO A 97 2.69 0.68 -0.41
C PRO A 97 1.25 0.99 -0.01
N SER A 98 0.79 2.20 -0.34
CA SER A 98 -0.63 2.57 -0.33
C SER A 98 -1.30 2.09 -1.62
N ILE A 99 -2.42 1.38 -1.52
CA ILE A 99 -3.11 0.78 -2.67
C ILE A 99 -4.55 1.27 -2.73
N GLN A 100 -4.95 1.70 -3.92
CA GLN A 100 -6.28 2.24 -4.17
C GLN A 100 -6.79 1.80 -5.55
N LEU A 101 -8.04 1.35 -5.64
CA LEU A 101 -8.66 0.89 -6.88
C LEU A 101 -9.79 1.85 -7.30
N ARG A 102 -9.71 2.38 -8.53
CA ARG A 102 -10.70 3.30 -9.11
C ARG A 102 -10.95 4.55 -8.25
N GLY A 103 -9.88 5.09 -7.63
CA GLY A 103 -9.90 6.36 -6.91
C GLY A 103 -10.42 6.30 -5.47
N VAL A 104 -10.57 7.46 -4.86
CA VAL A 104 -11.00 7.62 -3.47
C VAL A 104 -12.47 7.24 -3.32
N SER A 105 -12.80 6.52 -2.26
CA SER A 105 -14.13 5.92 -2.08
C SER A 105 -14.80 6.27 -0.76
N SER A 106 -14.04 6.75 0.23
CA SER A 106 -14.55 7.08 1.57
C SER A 106 -13.81 8.28 2.14
N ARG A 107 -14.38 8.87 3.22
CA ARG A 107 -13.72 9.92 4.01
C ARG A 107 -12.90 9.35 5.16
N ASN A 108 -13.50 8.52 5.99
CA ASN A 108 -12.92 8.01 7.22
C ASN A 108 -12.96 6.48 7.35
N ALA A 109 -13.53 5.78 6.36
CA ALA A 109 -13.40 4.34 6.27
C ALA A 109 -12.21 3.96 5.36
N GLY A 110 -11.76 2.71 5.46
CA GLY A 110 -10.62 2.21 4.70
C GLY A 110 -10.78 2.35 3.18
N LEU A 111 -9.69 2.64 2.49
CA LEU A 111 -9.62 2.86 1.04
C LEU A 111 -8.99 1.69 0.28
N GLY A 112 -8.34 0.77 0.99
CA GLY A 112 -7.63 -0.36 0.40
C GLY A 112 -8.58 -1.46 -0.10
N PRO A 113 -8.17 -2.24 -1.13
CA PRO A 113 -8.93 -3.41 -1.57
C PRO A 113 -8.88 -4.55 -0.54
N LEU A 114 -9.86 -5.44 -0.60
CA LEU A 114 -9.84 -6.69 0.16
C LEU A 114 -8.84 -7.68 -0.46
N TYR A 115 -7.97 -8.26 0.34
CA TYR A 115 -7.12 -9.39 -0.09
C TYR A 115 -7.76 -10.71 0.28
N VAL A 116 -7.77 -11.65 -0.68
CA VAL A 116 -8.25 -13.02 -0.50
C VAL A 116 -7.15 -13.98 -0.91
N ILE A 117 -6.54 -14.68 0.04
CA ILE A 117 -5.44 -15.60 -0.22
C ILE A 117 -5.95 -17.03 -0.06
N ASN A 118 -5.89 -17.84 -1.13
CA ASN A 118 -6.39 -19.22 -1.17
C ASN A 118 -7.83 -19.37 -0.64
N GLY A 119 -8.68 -18.38 -0.90
CA GLY A 119 -10.08 -18.35 -0.46
C GLY A 119 -10.31 -17.72 0.91
N VAL A 120 -9.29 -17.41 1.70
CA VAL A 120 -9.43 -16.76 3.01
C VAL A 120 -9.43 -15.25 2.83
N ALA A 121 -10.56 -14.61 3.15
CA ALA A 121 -10.76 -13.17 2.99
C ALA A 121 -10.18 -12.38 4.16
N GLY A 122 -9.54 -11.22 3.87
CA GLY A 122 -8.89 -10.34 4.86
C GLY A 122 -7.46 -10.76 5.20
N ALA A 123 -6.84 -11.59 4.37
CA ALA A 123 -5.48 -12.09 4.58
C ALA A 123 -4.44 -10.97 4.44
N ASN A 124 -3.39 -11.03 5.27
CA ASN A 124 -2.28 -10.11 5.21
C ASN A 124 -1.31 -10.49 4.08
N THR A 125 -0.98 -9.53 3.23
CA THR A 125 -0.04 -9.72 2.11
C THR A 125 1.43 -9.78 2.55
N ASP A 126 1.76 -9.31 3.75
CA ASP A 126 3.13 -9.35 4.28
C ASP A 126 3.60 -10.79 4.52
N ASN A 127 2.66 -11.74 4.68
CA ASN A 127 2.96 -13.18 4.80
C ASN A 127 3.05 -13.91 3.45
N LEU A 128 3.27 -13.18 2.33
CA LEU A 128 3.39 -13.77 1.00
C LEU A 128 4.81 -13.70 0.45
N ASN A 129 5.26 -14.81 -0.10
CA ASN A 129 6.42 -14.82 -1.00
C ASN A 129 5.91 -14.75 -2.45
N GLN A 130 6.45 -13.83 -3.24
CA GLN A 130 6.12 -13.67 -4.67
C GLN A 130 6.29 -14.97 -5.48
N ASN A 131 7.30 -15.76 -5.14
CA ASN A 131 7.57 -17.03 -5.81
C ASN A 131 6.51 -18.11 -5.56
N ASP A 132 5.70 -17.95 -4.49
CA ASP A 132 4.61 -18.88 -4.18
C ASP A 132 3.34 -18.59 -4.98
N ILE A 133 3.23 -17.46 -5.68
CA ILE A 133 2.00 -17.03 -6.34
C ILE A 133 1.84 -17.74 -7.69
N GLU A 134 0.67 -18.33 -7.91
CA GLU A 134 0.22 -18.90 -9.20
C GLU A 134 -0.50 -17.85 -10.06
N SER A 135 -1.42 -17.07 -9.43
CA SER A 135 -2.14 -15.99 -10.10
C SER A 135 -2.63 -14.91 -9.13
N ILE A 136 -2.88 -13.74 -9.69
CA ILE A 136 -3.59 -12.63 -9.03
C ILE A 136 -4.77 -12.23 -9.90
N ASP A 137 -5.98 -12.26 -9.34
CA ASP A 137 -7.21 -11.83 -9.98
C ASP A 137 -7.75 -10.58 -9.28
N VAL A 138 -7.88 -9.46 -10.02
CA VAL A 138 -8.37 -8.19 -9.46
C VAL A 138 -9.80 -7.97 -9.90
N LEU A 139 -10.73 -8.10 -8.95
CA LEU A 139 -12.17 -7.88 -9.15
C LEU A 139 -12.47 -6.40 -8.99
N LYS A 140 -12.83 -5.75 -10.10
CA LYS A 140 -13.10 -4.31 -10.18
C LYS A 140 -14.59 -3.98 -10.32
N GLY A 141 -15.35 -4.91 -10.88
CA GLY A 141 -16.80 -4.78 -11.09
C GLY A 141 -17.61 -5.01 -9.81
N GLY A 142 -18.73 -4.33 -9.68
CA GLY A 142 -19.63 -4.48 -8.54
C GLY A 142 -20.15 -5.90 -8.38
N ALA A 143 -20.54 -6.55 -9.48
CA ALA A 143 -21.06 -7.91 -9.44
C ALA A 143 -20.01 -8.95 -9.02
N ALA A 144 -18.71 -8.74 -9.36
CA ALA A 144 -17.65 -9.63 -8.93
C ALA A 144 -17.28 -9.45 -7.44
N SER A 145 -17.34 -8.23 -6.91
CA SER A 145 -16.97 -7.91 -5.54
C SER A 145 -18.10 -8.08 -4.52
N ALA A 146 -19.39 -7.98 -4.95
CA ALA A 146 -20.56 -8.05 -4.07
C ALA A 146 -20.65 -9.35 -3.25
N ILE A 147 -20.15 -10.47 -3.77
CA ILE A 147 -20.12 -11.74 -3.04
C ILE A 147 -19.27 -11.67 -1.74
N TYR A 148 -18.36 -10.71 -1.66
CA TYR A 148 -17.57 -10.42 -0.46
C TYR A 148 -18.18 -9.34 0.44
N GLY A 149 -19.34 -8.79 0.03
CA GLY A 149 -20.14 -7.86 0.81
C GLY A 149 -19.41 -6.59 1.20
N THR A 150 -19.41 -6.31 2.49
CA THR A 150 -18.89 -5.05 3.05
C THR A 150 -17.38 -4.91 2.98
N ARG A 151 -16.65 -5.99 2.79
CA ARG A 151 -15.19 -5.94 2.61
C ARG A 151 -14.78 -5.74 1.15
N GLY A 152 -15.72 -5.96 0.20
CA GLY A 152 -15.45 -5.85 -1.24
C GLY A 152 -15.67 -4.45 -1.84
N SER A 153 -16.03 -3.44 -1.05
CA SER A 153 -16.41 -2.11 -1.58
C SER A 153 -15.29 -1.43 -2.38
N ASN A 154 -14.04 -1.61 -1.98
CA ASN A 154 -12.88 -1.02 -2.65
C ASN A 154 -12.26 -1.95 -3.70
N GLY A 155 -13.01 -2.99 -4.11
CA GLY A 155 -12.53 -4.06 -4.96
C GLY A 155 -11.88 -5.19 -4.18
N VAL A 156 -11.58 -6.28 -4.89
CA VAL A 156 -11.02 -7.50 -4.28
C VAL A 156 -9.81 -7.96 -5.09
N ILE A 157 -8.73 -8.28 -4.41
CA ILE A 157 -7.52 -8.89 -4.99
C ILE A 157 -7.44 -10.32 -4.48
N ILE A 158 -7.74 -11.28 -5.38
CA ILE A 158 -7.66 -12.71 -5.09
C ILE A 158 -6.26 -13.19 -5.47
N ILE A 159 -5.56 -13.79 -4.51
CA ILE A 159 -4.22 -14.34 -4.69
C ILE A 159 -4.30 -15.85 -4.53
N THR A 160 -3.98 -16.56 -5.58
CA THR A 160 -3.89 -18.02 -5.56
C THR A 160 -2.42 -18.42 -5.49
N THR A 161 -2.06 -19.24 -4.52
CA THR A 161 -0.70 -19.78 -4.40
C THR A 161 -0.55 -21.07 -5.16
N LYS A 162 0.67 -21.36 -5.59
CA LYS A 162 1.02 -22.58 -6.35
C LYS A 162 0.60 -23.86 -5.60
N LYS A 163 0.13 -24.81 -6.39
CA LYS A 163 -0.12 -26.19 -5.96
C LYS A 163 0.87 -27.09 -6.65
N GLY A 164 1.25 -28.17 -6.00
CA GLY A 164 2.11 -29.18 -6.64
C GLY A 164 1.42 -29.80 -7.85
N LYS A 165 2.16 -30.07 -8.91
CA LYS A 165 1.67 -30.74 -10.14
C LYS A 165 2.76 -31.67 -10.67
N GLY A 166 2.38 -32.89 -11.05
CA GLY A 166 3.26 -33.82 -11.72
C GLY A 166 4.42 -34.35 -10.86
N ARG A 167 5.55 -34.66 -11.50
CA ARG A 167 6.73 -35.17 -10.79
C ARG A 167 7.25 -34.21 -9.73
N SER A 168 7.80 -34.76 -8.66
CA SER A 168 8.47 -33.97 -7.62
C SER A 168 9.62 -33.16 -8.23
N SER A 169 9.67 -31.89 -7.89
CA SER A 169 10.70 -30.94 -8.34
C SER A 169 11.09 -30.03 -7.19
N ALA A 170 12.36 -29.65 -7.20
CA ALA A 170 12.87 -28.59 -6.33
C ALA A 170 13.23 -27.37 -7.19
N MET A 171 13.02 -26.19 -6.66
CA MET A 171 13.40 -24.94 -7.31
C MET A 171 14.10 -24.04 -6.29
N TYR A 172 15.26 -23.56 -6.65
CA TYR A 172 15.91 -22.46 -5.95
C TYR A 172 15.76 -21.18 -6.77
N ASP A 173 15.38 -20.09 -6.10
CA ASP A 173 15.37 -18.73 -6.65
C ASP A 173 16.05 -17.80 -5.66
N GLY A 174 17.12 -17.13 -6.08
CA GLY A 174 17.83 -16.20 -5.25
C GLY A 174 18.29 -14.97 -6.03
N TYR A 175 18.28 -13.82 -5.38
CA TYR A 175 18.80 -12.58 -5.96
C TYR A 175 19.53 -11.73 -4.91
N MET A 176 20.39 -10.86 -5.43
CA MET A 176 21.00 -9.74 -4.72
C MET A 176 20.67 -8.45 -5.44
N SER A 177 20.46 -7.37 -4.69
CA SER A 177 20.26 -6.04 -5.27
C SER A 177 20.98 -4.96 -4.50
N PHE A 178 21.32 -3.89 -5.24
CA PHE A 178 21.93 -2.66 -4.75
C PHE A 178 21.00 -1.50 -5.11
N ASP A 179 20.53 -0.78 -4.10
CA ASP A 179 19.68 0.41 -4.29
C ASP A 179 20.58 1.64 -4.14
N VAL A 180 20.77 2.40 -5.23
CA VAL A 180 21.65 3.57 -5.29
C VAL A 180 20.76 4.83 -5.32
N PRO A 181 21.04 5.86 -4.49
CA PRO A 181 20.26 7.09 -4.48
C PRO A 181 20.26 7.80 -5.84
N THR A 182 19.07 8.20 -6.28
CA THR A 182 18.88 8.99 -7.52
C THR A 182 18.01 10.20 -7.23
N ASN A 183 18.06 11.23 -8.10
CA ASN A 183 17.28 12.44 -7.96
C ASN A 183 17.42 13.07 -6.57
N LYS A 184 18.66 13.15 -6.06
CA LYS A 184 18.96 13.79 -4.78
C LYS A 184 18.50 15.25 -4.83
N ILE A 185 17.88 15.70 -3.73
CA ILE A 185 17.54 17.11 -3.56
C ILE A 185 18.84 17.87 -3.27
N GLU A 186 19.20 18.80 -4.13
CA GLU A 186 20.41 19.60 -4.00
C GLU A 186 20.19 20.82 -3.10
N VAL A 187 20.97 20.93 -2.05
CA VAL A 187 21.04 22.10 -1.15
C VAL A 187 22.39 22.79 -1.28
N LEU A 188 22.53 23.97 -0.70
CA LEU A 188 23.79 24.70 -0.76
C LEU A 188 24.92 23.89 -0.10
N SER A 189 26.08 23.88 -0.76
CA SER A 189 27.32 23.40 -0.18
C SER A 189 27.80 24.36 0.93
N PRO A 190 28.73 23.94 1.81
CA PRO A 190 29.31 24.83 2.83
C PRO A 190 29.83 26.13 2.27
N ASP A 191 30.57 26.09 1.16
CA ASP A 191 31.15 27.27 0.52
C ASP A 191 30.07 28.19 -0.09
N GLU A 192 29.01 27.63 -0.68
CA GLU A 192 27.85 28.39 -1.17
C GLU A 192 27.04 29.01 -0.01
N PHE A 193 26.85 28.26 1.11
CA PHE A 193 26.16 28.77 2.28
C PHE A 193 26.85 30.01 2.86
N VAL A 194 28.17 30.00 2.99
CA VAL A 194 28.97 31.14 3.44
C VAL A 194 28.93 32.27 2.40
N LYS A 195 29.10 31.95 1.10
CA LYS A 195 29.03 32.90 0.00
C LYS A 195 27.73 33.70 0.00
N TYR A 196 26.61 33.07 0.25
CA TYR A 196 25.29 33.71 0.27
C TYR A 196 24.91 34.29 1.64
N ASN A 197 25.83 34.26 2.61
CA ASN A 197 25.62 34.79 3.96
C ASN A 197 24.34 34.25 4.64
N ARG A 198 24.14 32.92 4.58
CA ARG A 198 22.93 32.30 5.08
C ARG A 198 22.83 32.17 6.60
N GLY A 199 23.92 32.39 7.31
CA GLY A 199 24.01 32.32 8.77
C GLY A 199 25.45 32.20 9.26
N THR A 200 25.62 31.81 10.51
CA THR A 200 26.93 31.66 11.15
C THR A 200 27.75 30.59 10.44
N ASP A 201 29.00 30.92 10.11
CA ASP A 201 29.99 29.97 9.67
C ASP A 201 30.66 29.35 10.91
N TYR A 202 30.50 28.03 11.08
CA TYR A 202 31.10 27.27 12.18
C TYR A 202 32.45 26.62 11.79
N GLY A 203 32.94 26.92 10.58
CA GLY A 203 34.28 26.52 10.12
C GLY A 203 34.43 25.06 9.67
N HIS A 204 33.33 24.33 9.53
CA HIS A 204 33.34 22.92 9.07
C HIS A 204 32.71 22.78 7.67
N LYS A 205 32.94 21.63 7.04
CA LYS A 205 32.36 21.28 5.73
C LYS A 205 31.68 19.93 5.83
N THR A 206 30.40 19.94 6.21
CA THR A 206 29.60 18.72 6.42
C THR A 206 28.61 18.53 5.28
N ASN A 207 28.71 17.40 4.59
CA ASN A 207 27.66 16.92 3.73
C ASN A 207 26.69 16.07 4.58
N TRP A 208 25.61 16.69 5.06
CA TRP A 208 24.66 16.05 5.93
C TRP A 208 23.97 14.85 5.27
N PHE A 209 23.63 14.96 3.97
CA PHE A 209 22.99 13.85 3.24
C PHE A 209 23.89 12.58 3.25
N ASP A 210 25.13 12.72 2.85
CA ASP A 210 26.07 11.58 2.81
C ASP A 210 26.40 11.08 4.22
N SER A 211 26.27 11.93 5.24
CA SER A 211 26.51 11.56 6.66
C SER A 211 25.42 10.71 7.27
N VAL A 212 24.16 10.78 6.75
CA VAL A 212 23.02 10.00 7.22
C VAL A 212 22.69 8.81 6.32
N SER A 213 23.28 8.76 5.12
CA SER A 213 22.99 7.74 4.13
C SER A 213 24.14 6.75 3.92
N ARG A 214 23.77 5.53 3.53
CA ARG A 214 24.70 4.57 2.92
C ARG A 214 24.91 4.94 1.45
N ASN A 215 26.07 4.60 0.90
CA ASN A 215 26.33 4.76 -0.54
C ASN A 215 25.37 3.93 -1.39
N TYR A 216 24.94 2.80 -0.88
CA TYR A 216 23.91 1.92 -1.44
C TYR A 216 23.26 1.11 -0.32
N ALA A 217 21.99 0.75 -0.54
CA ALA A 217 21.30 -0.23 0.28
C ALA A 217 21.43 -1.62 -0.35
N PHE A 218 21.76 -2.63 0.44
CA PHE A 218 21.95 -4.01 -0.03
C PHE A 218 20.79 -4.90 0.37
N ASN A 219 20.26 -5.66 -0.59
CA ASN A 219 19.19 -6.61 -0.34
C ASN A 219 19.55 -7.97 -0.94
N GLN A 220 19.18 -9.03 -0.25
CA GLN A 220 19.27 -10.39 -0.74
C GLN A 220 18.03 -11.19 -0.37
N LYS A 221 17.62 -12.07 -1.24
CA LYS A 221 16.51 -13.00 -1.00
C LYS A 221 16.85 -14.38 -1.56
N HIS A 222 16.50 -15.42 -0.81
CA HIS A 222 16.67 -16.80 -1.18
C HIS A 222 15.37 -17.55 -0.93
N THR A 223 14.89 -18.27 -1.92
CA THR A 223 13.68 -19.10 -1.82
C THR A 223 14.01 -20.51 -2.29
N LEU A 224 13.65 -21.49 -1.50
CA LEU A 224 13.70 -22.89 -1.88
C LEU A 224 12.26 -23.44 -1.86
N GLN A 225 11.82 -24.00 -2.98
CA GLN A 225 10.48 -24.50 -3.18
C GLN A 225 10.53 -25.98 -3.59
N PHE A 226 9.72 -26.79 -2.95
CA PHE A 226 9.49 -28.19 -3.27
C PHE A 226 8.07 -28.39 -3.70
N SER A 227 7.81 -29.04 -4.80
CA SER A 227 6.45 -29.29 -5.26
C SER A 227 6.37 -30.62 -6.00
N GLY A 228 5.24 -31.27 -5.91
CA GLY A 228 5.01 -32.54 -6.59
C GLY A 228 3.62 -33.06 -6.32
N GLY A 229 3.35 -34.24 -6.86
CA GLY A 229 2.14 -34.98 -6.56
C GLY A 229 1.57 -35.73 -7.77
N GLY A 230 0.64 -36.61 -7.46
CA GLY A 230 -0.13 -37.40 -8.44
C GLY A 230 -1.54 -36.85 -8.63
N PRO A 231 -2.42 -37.62 -9.30
CA PRO A 231 -3.80 -37.17 -9.54
C PRO A 231 -4.63 -36.98 -8.26
N LYS A 232 -4.24 -37.61 -7.17
CA LYS A 232 -5.00 -37.63 -5.91
C LYS A 232 -4.40 -36.74 -4.83
N THR A 233 -3.09 -36.72 -4.74
CA THR A 233 -2.42 -35.89 -3.71
C THR A 233 -1.37 -35.03 -4.37
N ASN A 234 -1.39 -33.73 -4.07
CA ASN A 234 -0.35 -32.81 -4.48
C ASN A 234 0.05 -31.92 -3.30
N TYR A 235 1.31 -31.49 -3.32
CA TYR A 235 1.89 -30.69 -2.29
C TYR A 235 2.84 -29.63 -2.86
N MET A 236 2.91 -28.51 -2.18
CA MET A 236 3.94 -27.47 -2.36
C MET A 236 4.42 -27.04 -0.98
N ALA A 237 5.72 -26.99 -0.80
CA ALA A 237 6.37 -26.42 0.37
C ALA A 237 7.44 -25.42 -0.07
N SER A 238 7.49 -24.27 0.56
CA SER A 238 8.54 -23.27 0.34
C SER A 238 9.11 -22.79 1.66
N ILE A 239 10.38 -22.42 1.63
CA ILE A 239 11.06 -21.65 2.67
C ILE A 239 11.73 -20.47 2.02
N ASP A 240 11.67 -19.30 2.66
CA ASP A 240 12.32 -18.11 2.18
C ASP A 240 13.08 -17.37 3.30
N TYR A 241 14.17 -16.77 2.91
CA TYR A 241 14.97 -15.87 3.71
C TYR A 241 15.18 -14.59 2.94
N ARG A 242 15.02 -13.46 3.60
CA ARG A 242 15.35 -12.14 3.06
C ARG A 242 16.08 -11.32 4.12
N ASN A 243 17.11 -10.61 3.66
CA ASN A 243 17.77 -9.57 4.44
C ASN A 243 17.89 -8.33 3.55
N ALA A 244 17.40 -7.21 4.05
CA ALA A 244 17.35 -5.95 3.32
C ALA A 244 17.79 -4.81 4.23
N THR A 245 18.72 -3.98 3.75
CA THR A 245 19.09 -2.73 4.41
C THR A 245 18.42 -1.56 3.70
N GLY A 246 18.05 -0.53 4.43
CA GLY A 246 17.60 0.73 3.85
C GLY A 246 18.77 1.64 3.49
N LEU A 247 18.42 2.79 2.89
CA LEU A 247 19.42 3.79 2.50
C LEU A 247 19.97 4.56 3.71
N ASP A 248 19.14 4.81 4.74
CA ASP A 248 19.63 5.41 5.99
C ASP A 248 20.51 4.45 6.79
N LEU A 249 21.33 5.00 7.71
CA LEU A 249 22.33 4.23 8.45
C LEU A 249 21.75 3.19 9.41
N ARG A 250 20.44 3.25 9.74
CA ARG A 250 19.82 2.39 10.75
C ARG A 250 18.91 1.33 10.14
N SER A 251 18.06 1.67 9.19
CA SER A 251 16.98 0.77 8.76
C SER A 251 17.50 -0.53 8.15
N ASP A 252 16.89 -1.61 8.60
CA ASP A 252 17.03 -2.95 8.01
C ASP A 252 15.77 -3.80 8.27
N LYS A 253 15.67 -4.90 7.55
CA LYS A 253 14.62 -5.90 7.69
C LYS A 253 15.17 -7.30 7.43
N GLU A 254 14.93 -8.21 8.35
CA GLU A 254 15.25 -9.61 8.23
C GLU A 254 13.97 -10.44 8.31
N GLU A 255 13.74 -11.31 7.33
CA GLU A 255 12.50 -12.09 7.21
C GLU A 255 12.83 -13.56 7.00
N TYR A 256 12.09 -14.43 7.70
CA TYR A 256 12.09 -15.89 7.54
C TYR A 256 10.66 -16.33 7.31
N GLY A 257 10.37 -16.92 6.19
CA GLY A 257 9.05 -17.42 5.84
C GLY A 257 9.05 -18.89 5.49
N ALA A 258 7.93 -19.55 5.74
CA ALA A 258 7.66 -20.87 5.20
C ALA A 258 6.19 -20.96 4.76
N ARG A 259 5.91 -21.83 3.81
CA ARG A 259 4.55 -22.11 3.35
C ARG A 259 4.43 -23.58 2.99
N VAL A 260 3.32 -24.21 3.39
CA VAL A 260 2.97 -25.56 3.02
C VAL A 260 1.54 -25.59 2.52
N ASN A 261 1.34 -26.10 1.30
CA ASN A 261 0.03 -26.36 0.70
C ASN A 261 -0.07 -27.85 0.39
N ILE A 262 -1.08 -28.52 0.94
CA ILE A 262 -1.37 -29.92 0.66
C ILE A 262 -2.81 -30.02 0.20
N ASN A 263 -3.03 -30.75 -0.89
CA ASN A 263 -4.36 -31.03 -1.42
C ASN A 263 -4.47 -32.54 -1.67
N HIS A 264 -5.48 -33.17 -1.06
CA HIS A 264 -5.72 -34.59 -1.19
C HIS A 264 -7.17 -34.85 -1.61
N THR A 265 -7.36 -35.61 -2.67
CA THR A 265 -8.66 -36.10 -3.15
C THR A 265 -8.72 -37.63 -2.95
N SER A 266 -9.80 -38.13 -2.32
CA SER A 266 -10.01 -39.55 -2.13
C SER A 266 -10.05 -40.31 -3.44
N GLU A 267 -9.75 -41.61 -3.41
CA GLU A 267 -9.73 -42.48 -4.61
C GLU A 267 -11.06 -42.46 -5.38
N ASN A 268 -12.18 -42.44 -4.67
CA ASN A 268 -13.53 -42.40 -5.24
C ASN A 268 -14.02 -40.97 -5.55
N ASN A 269 -13.16 -39.93 -5.42
CA ASN A 269 -13.49 -38.51 -5.57
C ASN A 269 -14.61 -38.02 -4.62
N LEU A 270 -14.91 -38.75 -3.54
CA LEU A 270 -15.94 -38.34 -2.60
C LEU A 270 -15.57 -37.06 -1.85
N TYR A 271 -14.30 -36.90 -1.44
CA TYR A 271 -13.87 -35.72 -0.74
C TYR A 271 -12.52 -35.17 -1.27
N THR A 272 -12.35 -33.88 -1.06
CA THR A 272 -11.05 -33.19 -1.22
C THR A 272 -10.75 -32.41 0.04
N ALA A 273 -9.61 -32.71 0.67
CA ALA A 273 -9.09 -31.97 1.81
C ALA A 273 -7.94 -31.07 1.37
N THR A 274 -7.96 -29.81 1.79
CA THR A 274 -6.88 -28.85 1.51
C THR A 274 -6.40 -28.25 2.81
N ILE A 275 -5.09 -28.19 3.00
CA ILE A 275 -4.43 -27.57 4.16
C ILE A 275 -3.41 -26.55 3.64
N ASN A 276 -3.45 -25.35 4.20
CA ASN A 276 -2.46 -24.30 3.97
C ASN A 276 -1.94 -23.83 5.32
N ILE A 277 -0.62 -23.70 5.47
CA ILE A 277 0.03 -23.19 6.67
C ILE A 277 1.17 -22.27 6.22
N ALA A 278 1.25 -21.07 6.80
CA ALA A 278 2.27 -20.08 6.44
C ALA A 278 2.74 -19.29 7.68
N PRO A 279 3.77 -19.75 8.40
CA PRO A 279 4.45 -18.96 9.40
C PRO A 279 5.44 -17.98 8.77
N ARG A 280 5.61 -16.79 9.40
CA ARG A 280 6.64 -15.83 9.06
C ARG A 280 7.16 -15.10 10.30
N PHE A 281 8.46 -14.88 10.36
CA PHE A 281 9.14 -14.10 11.37
C PHE A 281 9.81 -12.91 10.70
N ILE A 282 9.63 -11.74 11.29
CA ILE A 282 10.17 -10.47 10.78
C ILE A 282 10.89 -9.77 11.92
N LYS A 283 12.08 -9.26 11.65
CA LYS A 283 12.80 -8.36 12.54
C LYS A 283 13.19 -7.11 11.77
N THR A 284 12.92 -5.94 12.36
CA THR A 284 13.21 -4.65 11.74
C THR A 284 13.99 -3.75 12.69
N ASN A 285 14.89 -2.95 12.12
CA ASN A 285 15.30 -1.67 12.69
C ASN A 285 14.58 -0.58 11.90
N ASN A 286 13.90 0.33 12.61
CA ASN A 286 13.04 1.30 11.97
C ASN A 286 13.83 2.48 11.41
N SER A 287 13.46 2.93 10.22
CA SER A 287 14.00 4.14 9.60
C SER A 287 13.61 5.39 10.38
N SER A 288 14.43 6.43 10.27
CA SER A 288 14.04 7.80 10.59
C SER A 288 14.02 8.61 9.30
N HIS A 289 12.85 8.76 8.70
CA HIS A 289 12.68 9.61 7.51
C HIS A 289 13.01 11.08 7.82
N ASN A 290 12.88 11.50 9.08
CA ASN A 290 13.26 12.83 9.52
C ASN A 290 14.76 13.11 9.33
N ALA A 291 15.62 12.11 9.45
CA ALA A 291 17.07 12.29 9.27
C ALA A 291 17.41 12.84 7.88
N PHE A 292 16.72 12.37 6.82
CA PHE A 292 16.90 12.93 5.48
C PHE A 292 16.34 14.34 5.36
N SER A 293 15.19 14.63 5.94
CA SER A 293 14.59 15.97 5.93
C SER A 293 15.47 16.98 6.67
N GLN A 294 16.02 16.59 7.81
CA GLN A 294 16.97 17.39 8.58
C GLN A 294 18.25 17.64 7.80
N SER A 295 18.75 16.66 7.08
CA SER A 295 19.95 16.80 6.25
C SER A 295 19.84 17.89 5.16
N LEU A 296 18.60 18.25 4.77
CA LEU A 296 18.35 19.32 3.80
C LEU A 296 18.38 20.71 4.46
N THR A 297 18.12 20.80 5.75
CA THR A 297 17.88 22.08 6.45
C THR A 297 18.97 22.51 7.42
N LEU A 298 19.80 21.57 7.86
CA LEU A 298 20.89 21.89 8.79
C LEU A 298 21.98 22.72 8.11
N ASN A 299 22.56 23.64 8.87
CA ASN A 299 23.70 24.45 8.43
C ASN A 299 24.88 23.52 8.06
N PRO A 300 25.38 23.57 6.81
CA PRO A 300 26.43 22.67 6.34
C PRO A 300 27.82 23.02 6.86
N THR A 301 27.98 24.12 7.61
CA THR A 301 29.22 24.48 8.28
C THR A 301 29.31 23.96 9.72
N LEU A 302 28.28 23.27 10.22
CA LEU A 302 28.30 22.61 11.53
C LEU A 302 29.11 21.29 11.48
N PRO A 303 29.86 20.95 12.55
CA PRO A 303 30.47 19.64 12.71
C PRO A 303 29.43 18.59 13.11
N ILE A 304 29.70 17.32 12.81
CA ILE A 304 28.89 16.19 13.28
C ILE A 304 29.12 15.95 14.79
N MET A 305 30.37 15.99 15.22
CA MET A 305 30.75 15.82 16.62
C MET A 305 30.99 17.17 17.25
N ASP A 306 30.76 17.28 18.56
CA ASP A 306 31.11 18.47 19.32
C ASP A 306 32.63 18.63 19.35
N PRO A 307 33.19 19.76 18.89
CA PRO A 307 34.66 19.93 18.83
C PRO A 307 35.27 20.13 20.21
N THR A 308 34.48 20.43 21.24
CA THR A 308 34.97 20.72 22.61
C THR A 308 34.81 19.54 23.56
N THR A 309 33.85 18.65 23.31
CA THR A 309 33.52 17.54 24.18
C THR A 309 33.73 16.20 23.44
N PRO A 310 34.74 15.42 23.78
CA PRO A 310 34.98 14.12 23.13
C PRO A 310 33.77 13.19 23.23
N ASN A 311 33.47 12.48 22.14
CA ASN A 311 32.39 11.49 22.01
C ASN A 311 30.94 12.06 22.12
N LEU A 312 30.77 13.38 22.21
CA LEU A 312 29.47 14.01 22.16
C LEU A 312 29.15 14.48 20.72
N TYR A 313 27.92 14.30 20.29
CA TYR A 313 27.48 14.86 19.03
C TYR A 313 27.19 16.35 19.17
N ASN A 314 27.38 17.10 18.08
CA ASN A 314 27.04 18.51 18.06
C ASN A 314 25.53 18.70 18.29
N TYR A 315 25.18 19.58 19.23
CA TYR A 315 23.81 19.89 19.63
C TYR A 315 23.31 21.26 19.16
N ILE A 316 24.11 21.99 18.40
CA ILE A 316 23.69 23.28 17.85
C ILE A 316 22.57 23.05 16.84
N ASN A 317 21.41 23.57 17.15
CA ASN A 317 20.24 23.48 16.31
C ASN A 317 20.07 24.74 15.47
N THR A 318 20.34 24.62 14.18
CA THR A 318 20.09 25.68 13.19
C THR A 318 19.03 25.25 12.20
N GLY A 319 18.48 24.05 12.36
CA GLY A 319 17.49 23.50 11.48
C GLY A 319 16.12 24.13 11.65
N PHE A 320 15.33 23.98 10.64
CA PHE A 320 14.01 24.58 10.48
C PHE A 320 12.95 24.07 11.48
N THR A 321 13.10 22.86 12.00
CA THR A 321 12.09 22.15 12.79
C THR A 321 12.54 21.79 14.20
N GLY A 322 13.50 22.51 14.78
CA GLY A 322 14.06 22.09 16.06
C GLY A 322 14.89 20.79 15.93
N ALA A 323 15.50 20.59 14.77
CA ALA A 323 16.18 19.36 14.41
C ALA A 323 17.48 19.21 15.17
N TYR A 324 17.61 18.11 15.86
CA TYR A 324 18.88 17.66 16.45
C TYR A 324 19.75 16.99 15.38
N ASN A 325 20.92 16.53 15.79
CA ASN A 325 21.89 15.89 14.90
C ASN A 325 21.33 14.56 14.33
N PRO A 326 21.03 14.49 13.02
CA PRO A 326 20.39 13.31 12.46
C PRO A 326 21.32 12.07 12.42
N VAL A 327 22.63 12.28 12.41
CA VAL A 327 23.61 11.18 12.47
C VAL A 327 23.58 10.52 13.85
N GLU A 328 23.46 11.33 14.90
CA GLU A 328 23.31 10.81 16.27
C GLU A 328 22.02 10.00 16.40
N GLU A 329 20.90 10.53 15.95
CA GLU A 329 19.60 9.83 16.00
C GLU A 329 19.69 8.44 15.37
N LEU A 330 20.29 8.35 14.19
CA LEU A 330 20.42 7.07 13.47
C LEU A 330 21.38 6.09 14.15
N LYS A 331 22.38 6.58 14.90
CA LYS A 331 23.42 5.72 15.50
C LYS A 331 23.17 5.37 16.96
N THR A 332 22.46 6.22 17.71
CA THR A 332 22.33 6.06 19.17
C THR A 332 20.93 5.59 19.59
N VAL A 333 19.88 6.02 18.91
CA VAL A 333 18.52 5.61 19.24
C VAL A 333 18.28 4.18 18.74
N LEU A 334 17.82 3.30 19.64
CA LEU A 334 17.37 1.96 19.28
C LEU A 334 15.86 2.02 19.00
N SER A 335 15.46 1.70 17.78
CA SER A 335 14.05 1.62 17.41
C SER A 335 13.88 0.45 16.47
N GLY A 336 13.03 -0.49 16.84
CA GLY A 336 12.82 -1.69 16.04
C GLY A 336 11.58 -2.45 16.44
N SER A 337 11.29 -3.49 15.62
CA SER A 337 10.13 -4.34 15.82
C SER A 337 10.46 -5.80 15.54
N GLU A 338 9.77 -6.71 16.23
CA GLU A 338 9.79 -8.16 15.97
C GLU A 338 8.37 -8.62 15.72
N GLY A 339 8.11 -9.17 14.54
CA GLY A 339 6.80 -9.64 14.10
C GLY A 339 6.75 -11.15 13.91
N LYS A 340 5.64 -11.76 14.30
CA LYS A 340 5.33 -13.17 14.06
C LYS A 340 3.98 -13.26 13.40
N TYR A 341 3.92 -13.92 12.26
CA TYR A 341 2.68 -14.22 11.56
C TYR A 341 2.46 -15.72 11.51
N LEU A 342 1.23 -16.14 11.67
CA LEU A 342 0.80 -17.50 11.41
C LEU A 342 -0.57 -17.47 10.73
N ASP A 343 -0.59 -17.82 9.46
CA ASP A 343 -1.82 -18.06 8.72
C ASP A 343 -1.99 -19.54 8.49
N TRP A 344 -3.14 -20.09 8.84
CA TRP A 344 -3.51 -21.44 8.48
C TRP A 344 -4.96 -21.52 8.02
N SER A 345 -5.21 -22.43 7.09
CA SER A 345 -6.58 -22.79 6.69
C SER A 345 -6.68 -24.28 6.38
N GLY A 346 -7.81 -24.85 6.76
CA GLY A 346 -8.20 -26.19 6.41
C GLY A 346 -9.57 -26.16 5.73
N SER A 347 -9.71 -26.86 4.59
CA SER A 347 -11.00 -27.02 3.94
C SER A 347 -11.28 -28.47 3.59
N LEU A 348 -12.53 -28.88 3.77
CA LEU A 348 -13.04 -30.19 3.38
C LEU A 348 -14.21 -29.99 2.43
N LYS A 349 -14.01 -30.36 1.18
CA LYS A 349 -15.06 -30.42 0.16
C LYS A 349 -15.56 -31.85 0.03
N LEU A 350 -16.87 -32.03 0.08
CA LEU A 350 -17.57 -33.31 -0.16
C LEU A 350 -18.36 -33.21 -1.46
N ASN A 351 -18.16 -34.15 -2.39
CA ASN A 351 -18.97 -34.31 -3.57
C ASN A 351 -20.13 -35.25 -3.24
N VAL A 352 -21.30 -34.69 -2.90
CA VAL A 352 -22.50 -35.45 -2.49
C VAL A 352 -23.06 -36.23 -3.68
N THR A 353 -23.09 -35.59 -4.85
CA THR A 353 -23.39 -36.21 -6.14
C THR A 353 -22.40 -35.69 -7.19
N SER A 354 -22.55 -36.10 -8.45
CA SER A 354 -21.80 -35.51 -9.58
C SER A 354 -22.04 -34.01 -9.74
N ASP A 355 -23.22 -33.55 -9.39
CA ASP A 355 -23.69 -32.19 -9.62
C ASP A 355 -23.70 -31.32 -8.34
N LEU A 356 -23.72 -31.95 -7.15
CA LEU A 356 -23.82 -31.28 -5.84
C LEU A 356 -22.56 -31.52 -5.00
N SER A 357 -21.94 -30.45 -4.56
CA SER A 357 -20.83 -30.49 -3.60
C SER A 357 -21.06 -29.51 -2.45
N THR A 358 -20.51 -29.81 -1.28
CA THR A 358 -20.47 -28.91 -0.12
C THR A 358 -19.06 -28.78 0.41
N GLN A 359 -18.72 -27.64 0.97
CA GLN A 359 -17.38 -27.37 1.51
C GLN A 359 -17.47 -26.63 2.82
N VAL A 360 -16.68 -27.05 3.79
CA VAL A 360 -16.43 -26.31 5.03
C VAL A 360 -14.98 -25.83 5.01
N THR A 361 -14.76 -24.58 5.39
CA THR A 361 -13.44 -23.96 5.54
C THR A 361 -13.31 -23.36 6.93
N LEU A 362 -12.20 -23.68 7.60
CA LEU A 362 -11.76 -23.08 8.84
C LEU A 362 -10.44 -22.38 8.58
N ALA A 363 -10.29 -21.16 9.07
CA ALA A 363 -9.03 -20.44 8.96
C ALA A 363 -8.78 -19.57 10.19
N GLN A 364 -7.51 -19.39 10.51
CA GLN A 364 -7.03 -18.38 11.45
C GLN A 364 -5.86 -17.65 10.82
N GLN A 365 -5.88 -16.33 10.99
CA GLN A 365 -4.78 -15.43 10.70
C GLN A 365 -4.39 -14.76 12.00
N SER A 366 -3.15 -14.89 12.39
CA SER A 366 -2.63 -14.35 13.65
C SER A 366 -1.36 -13.58 13.37
N TYR A 367 -1.22 -12.45 14.03
CA TYR A 367 0.03 -11.71 14.10
C TYR A 367 0.30 -11.24 15.51
N ASP A 368 1.57 -11.27 15.89
CA ASP A 368 2.11 -10.70 17.13
C ASP A 368 3.22 -9.74 16.74
N TRP A 369 3.14 -8.48 17.19
CA TRP A 369 4.15 -7.48 17.02
C TRP A 369 4.66 -6.99 18.35
N PHE A 370 5.98 -7.01 18.51
CA PHE A 370 6.70 -6.44 19.62
C PHE A 370 7.54 -5.27 19.11
N ASP A 371 7.22 -4.06 19.57
CA ASP A 371 7.94 -2.83 19.23
C ASP A 371 8.74 -2.36 20.42
N TYR A 372 9.93 -1.81 20.16
CA TYR A 372 10.79 -1.23 21.20
C TYR A 372 11.42 0.07 20.71
N ASN A 373 11.61 1.00 21.67
CA ASN A 373 12.34 2.23 21.47
C ASN A 373 13.20 2.51 22.70
N PHE A 374 14.42 3.02 22.51
CA PHE A 374 15.30 3.49 23.57
C PHE A 374 16.13 4.67 23.09
N THR A 375 16.09 5.78 23.85
CA THR A 375 16.91 6.96 23.64
C THR A 375 17.89 7.05 24.82
N PRO A 376 19.22 7.02 24.61
CA PRO A 376 20.21 7.08 25.67
C PRO A 376 20.33 8.49 26.27
N SER A 377 20.86 8.59 27.49
CA SER A 377 21.00 9.84 28.24
C SER A 377 21.89 10.89 27.56
N TYR A 378 22.89 10.43 26.83
CA TYR A 378 23.85 11.29 26.11
C TYR A 378 23.31 11.75 24.73
N ASN A 379 22.13 11.32 24.30
CA ASN A 379 21.53 11.80 23.07
C ASN A 379 21.11 13.26 23.20
N THR A 380 21.44 14.08 22.21
CA THR A 380 21.16 15.53 22.23
C THR A 380 19.67 15.85 22.35
N GLY A 381 18.81 15.01 21.79
CA GLY A 381 17.35 15.08 21.97
C GLY A 381 16.96 14.81 23.43
N ALA A 382 17.61 13.86 24.12
CA ALA A 382 17.39 13.62 25.53
C ALA A 382 17.91 14.79 26.37
N ILE A 383 19.09 15.33 26.06
CA ILE A 383 19.70 16.46 26.77
C ILE A 383 18.81 17.70 26.70
N ASN A 384 18.32 18.06 25.53
CA ASN A 384 17.56 19.30 25.33
C ASN A 384 16.04 19.13 25.58
N GLY A 385 15.48 17.96 25.29
CA GLY A 385 14.04 17.71 25.40
C GLY A 385 13.61 16.99 26.67
N ASN A 386 14.49 16.24 27.34
CA ASN A 386 14.18 15.43 28.52
C ASN A 386 15.18 15.60 29.66
N SER A 387 15.82 16.77 29.76
CA SER A 387 16.78 17.11 30.83
C SER A 387 17.90 16.10 31.01
N GLY A 388 18.42 15.52 29.91
CA GLY A 388 19.49 14.50 29.91
C GLY A 388 19.05 13.11 30.39
N ARG A 389 17.75 12.85 30.40
CA ARG A 389 17.21 11.56 30.85
C ARG A 389 17.02 10.62 29.68
N ASN A 390 17.54 9.42 29.80
CA ASN A 390 17.25 8.33 28.90
C ASN A 390 15.77 7.93 29.00
N SER A 391 15.23 7.37 27.92
CA SER A 391 13.84 6.91 27.89
C SER A 391 13.73 5.60 27.11
N ALA A 392 12.79 4.76 27.52
CA ALA A 392 12.48 3.51 26.86
C ALA A 392 10.99 3.25 26.79
N SER A 393 10.56 2.62 25.72
CA SER A 393 9.20 2.10 25.59
C SER A 393 9.19 0.72 24.93
N ARG A 394 8.16 -0.06 25.27
CA ARG A 394 7.85 -1.36 24.66
C ARG A 394 6.36 -1.42 24.40
N SER A 395 5.98 -1.98 23.25
CA SER A 395 4.59 -2.32 22.99
C SER A 395 4.48 -3.73 22.41
N TYR A 396 3.40 -4.38 22.77
CA TYR A 396 3.02 -5.68 22.25
C TYR A 396 1.61 -5.58 21.69
N ASN A 397 1.46 -5.88 20.41
CA ASN A 397 0.20 -5.82 19.70
C ASN A 397 -0.09 -7.18 19.08
N LYS A 398 -1.30 -7.69 19.29
CA LYS A 398 -1.76 -8.96 18.77
C LYS A 398 -3.08 -8.78 18.02
N GLY A 399 -3.17 -9.40 16.85
CA GLY A 399 -4.41 -9.49 16.10
C GLY A 399 -4.69 -10.95 15.70
N ASP A 400 -5.92 -11.38 15.93
CA ASP A 400 -6.42 -12.67 15.49
C ASP A 400 -7.70 -12.49 14.67
N GLN A 401 -7.77 -13.15 13.52
CA GLN A 401 -8.98 -13.31 12.75
C GLN A 401 -9.31 -14.79 12.64
N TYR A 402 -10.50 -15.17 13.06
CA TYR A 402 -11.07 -16.52 12.93
C TYR A 402 -12.14 -16.50 11.85
N THR A 403 -12.06 -17.43 10.93
CA THR A 403 -13.01 -17.57 9.82
C THR A 403 -13.60 -18.97 9.81
N PHE A 404 -14.93 -19.04 9.77
CA PHE A 404 -15.69 -20.23 9.44
C PHE A 404 -16.52 -19.95 8.20
N GLU A 405 -16.43 -20.82 7.19
CA GLU A 405 -17.26 -20.72 5.99
C GLU A 405 -17.84 -22.10 5.64
N TRP A 406 -19.11 -22.09 5.26
CA TRP A 406 -19.80 -23.26 4.73
C TRP A 406 -20.47 -22.89 3.42
N THR A 407 -20.20 -23.65 2.35
CA THR A 407 -20.75 -23.43 1.02
C THR A 407 -21.32 -24.71 0.43
N GLY A 408 -22.42 -24.58 -0.30
CA GLY A 408 -22.99 -25.60 -1.17
C GLY A 408 -22.93 -25.13 -2.62
N THR A 409 -22.52 -26.01 -3.54
CA THR A 409 -22.45 -25.69 -4.96
C THR A 409 -23.19 -26.77 -5.76
N TYR A 410 -24.14 -26.34 -6.59
CA TYR A 410 -24.83 -27.20 -7.54
C TYR A 410 -24.48 -26.78 -8.96
N LYS A 411 -23.96 -27.70 -9.78
CA LYS A 411 -23.59 -27.49 -11.18
C LYS A 411 -24.34 -28.47 -12.05
N LYS A 412 -24.99 -27.94 -13.09
CA LYS A 412 -25.75 -28.77 -14.03
C LYS A 412 -25.64 -28.25 -15.44
N ASP A 413 -25.20 -29.10 -16.35
CA ASP A 413 -25.26 -28.88 -17.78
C ASP A 413 -26.43 -29.68 -18.37
N TYR A 414 -27.31 -28.99 -19.09
CA TYR A 414 -28.44 -29.60 -19.79
C TYR A 414 -28.58 -29.01 -21.20
N LYS A 415 -28.20 -29.77 -22.19
CA LYS A 415 -28.13 -29.37 -23.60
C LYS A 415 -27.24 -28.11 -23.76
N GLN A 416 -27.88 -26.98 -24.12
CA GLN A 416 -27.20 -25.68 -24.29
C GLN A 416 -27.21 -24.82 -23.01
N HIS A 417 -27.80 -25.29 -21.93
CA HIS A 417 -27.92 -24.57 -20.66
C HIS A 417 -26.88 -25.07 -19.67
N SER A 418 -26.18 -24.13 -19.02
CA SER A 418 -25.29 -24.44 -17.93
C SER A 418 -25.67 -23.59 -16.70
N PHE A 419 -25.84 -24.26 -15.59
CA PHE A 419 -26.20 -23.67 -14.31
C PHE A 419 -25.10 -23.93 -13.29
N ASN A 420 -24.70 -22.89 -12.56
CA ASN A 420 -23.80 -23.00 -11.42
C ASN A 420 -24.36 -22.14 -10.28
N PHE A 421 -25.03 -22.81 -9.34
CA PHE A 421 -25.62 -22.19 -8.15
C PHE A 421 -24.70 -22.43 -6.95
N LEU A 422 -24.42 -21.36 -6.19
CA LEU A 422 -23.70 -21.36 -4.95
C LEU A 422 -24.57 -20.76 -3.86
N ALA A 423 -24.65 -21.39 -2.71
CA ALA A 423 -25.17 -20.81 -1.47
C ALA A 423 -24.15 -20.99 -0.35
N GLY A 424 -24.07 -20.03 0.57
CA GLY A 424 -23.08 -20.07 1.62
C GLY A 424 -23.43 -19.27 2.87
N TYR A 425 -22.74 -19.64 3.92
CA TYR A 425 -22.71 -18.97 5.22
C TYR A 425 -21.26 -18.66 5.60
N SER A 426 -21.01 -17.46 6.14
CA SER A 426 -19.71 -17.12 6.69
C SER A 426 -19.82 -16.44 8.04
N TYR A 427 -18.88 -16.77 8.92
CA TYR A 427 -18.68 -16.15 10.22
C TYR A 427 -17.23 -15.71 10.35
N ASN A 428 -17.00 -14.45 10.71
CA ASN A 428 -15.66 -13.92 10.98
C ASN A 428 -15.68 -13.25 12.37
N TYR A 429 -14.64 -13.55 13.15
CA TYR A 429 -14.41 -12.94 14.44
C TYR A 429 -13.00 -12.32 14.45
N PHE A 430 -12.93 -11.04 14.76
CA PHE A 430 -11.70 -10.26 14.78
C PHE A 430 -11.44 -9.83 16.22
N VAL A 431 -10.23 -10.03 16.70
CA VAL A 431 -9.79 -9.61 18.04
C VAL A 431 -8.45 -8.90 17.91
N TYR A 432 -8.38 -7.70 18.45
CA TYR A 432 -7.14 -6.93 18.53
C TYR A 432 -6.90 -6.56 19.98
N SER A 433 -5.69 -6.79 20.47
CA SER A 433 -5.30 -6.42 21.84
C SER A 433 -3.87 -5.92 21.86
N GLY A 434 -3.59 -5.03 22.79
CA GLY A 434 -2.25 -4.49 22.95
C GLY A 434 -1.98 -4.06 24.35
N LEU A 435 -0.71 -4.09 24.71
CA LEU A 435 -0.14 -3.56 25.93
C LEU A 435 1.07 -2.71 25.56
N SER A 436 1.14 -1.51 26.08
CA SER A 436 2.29 -0.64 25.89
C SER A 436 2.70 -0.02 27.23
N ALA A 437 4.00 0.13 27.43
CA ALA A 437 4.56 0.74 28.61
C ALA A 437 5.84 1.51 28.26
N GLY A 438 6.10 2.59 28.99
CA GLY A 438 7.32 3.36 28.90
C GLY A 438 7.76 3.91 30.22
N ASN A 439 9.03 4.20 30.35
CA ASN A 439 9.63 4.84 31.51
C ASN A 439 10.89 5.62 31.10
N SER A 440 11.40 6.44 32.02
CA SER A 440 12.60 7.26 31.79
C SER A 440 13.48 7.31 33.04
N ASN A 441 14.63 7.97 32.91
CA ASN A 441 15.61 8.17 33.97
C ASN A 441 16.12 6.83 34.54
N PHE A 442 16.59 5.97 33.65
CA PHE A 442 17.24 4.71 34.04
C PHE A 442 18.62 4.97 34.62
N PRO A 443 19.06 4.16 35.60
CA PRO A 443 20.37 4.34 36.25
C PRO A 443 21.54 4.08 35.31
N SER A 444 21.31 3.43 34.17
CA SER A 444 22.33 3.13 33.16
C SER A 444 21.71 2.91 31.80
N ASP A 445 22.35 3.42 30.74
CA ASP A 445 21.98 3.19 29.34
C ASP A 445 22.17 1.74 28.88
N VAL A 446 22.97 0.94 29.60
CA VAL A 446 23.23 -0.48 29.30
C VAL A 446 21.94 -1.32 29.37
N LEU A 447 20.99 -0.94 30.19
CA LEU A 447 19.71 -1.65 30.34
C LEU A 447 18.84 -1.53 29.11
N THR A 448 19.00 -0.47 28.33
CA THR A 448 18.20 -0.15 27.15
C THR A 448 16.68 -0.24 27.47
N TYR A 449 15.90 -0.86 26.58
CA TYR A 449 14.46 -1.12 26.78
C TYR A 449 14.16 -2.42 27.58
N ASN A 450 15.20 -3.15 28.07
CA ASN A 450 14.99 -4.50 28.64
C ASN A 450 14.49 -4.51 30.09
N ASN A 451 14.63 -3.39 30.79
CA ASN A 451 14.15 -3.28 32.19
C ASN A 451 13.45 -1.96 32.45
N LEU A 452 12.19 -1.84 32.02
CA LEU A 452 11.39 -0.62 32.21
C LEU A 452 11.14 -0.30 33.70
N GLY A 453 11.14 -1.33 34.57
CA GLY A 453 10.91 -1.17 36.01
C GLY A 453 12.03 -0.43 36.74
N SER A 454 13.25 -0.39 36.19
CA SER A 454 14.39 0.30 36.80
C SER A 454 14.42 1.81 36.55
N GLY A 455 13.55 2.31 35.67
CA GLY A 455 13.42 3.75 35.45
C GLY A 455 12.90 4.45 36.71
N GLN A 456 13.54 5.55 37.06
CA GLN A 456 13.21 6.31 38.26
C GLN A 456 12.14 7.35 37.94
N TYR A 457 10.90 7.02 38.20
CA TYR A 457 9.82 7.99 38.23
C TYR A 457 9.99 8.82 39.52
N ASN A 458 10.19 10.13 39.39
CA ASN A 458 10.20 10.99 40.57
C ASN A 458 8.79 11.08 41.19
N VAL A 459 8.59 10.34 42.26
CA VAL A 459 7.32 10.31 43.02
C VAL A 459 7.14 11.58 43.84
N THR A 460 8.22 12.28 44.14
CA THR A 460 8.21 13.55 44.88
C THR A 460 8.41 14.71 43.91
N LEU A 461 7.31 15.28 43.45
CA LEU A 461 7.33 16.60 42.85
C LEU A 461 7.51 17.65 43.92
N PRO A 462 8.34 18.64 43.72
CA PRO A 462 8.34 19.84 44.61
C PRO A 462 6.98 20.51 44.51
N ASP A 463 6.54 21.15 45.62
CA ASP A 463 5.24 21.83 45.72
C ASP A 463 4.94 22.89 44.63
N ASN A 464 5.98 23.27 43.86
CA ASN A 464 5.92 24.24 42.77
C ASN A 464 6.14 23.58 41.37
N ALA A 465 6.07 22.27 41.24
CA ALA A 465 6.25 21.57 39.97
C ALA A 465 5.17 21.97 38.96
N GLN A 466 5.58 22.39 37.77
CA GLN A 466 4.67 22.69 36.67
C GLN A 466 4.31 21.41 35.90
N GLN A 467 3.20 21.42 35.20
CA GLN A 467 2.67 20.25 34.50
C GLN A 467 3.64 19.61 33.46
N GLY A 468 4.75 20.25 33.14
CA GLY A 468 5.83 19.74 32.27
C GLY A 468 6.97 19.01 33.01
N ASP A 469 7.00 19.00 34.35
CA ASP A 469 8.09 18.41 35.12
C ASP A 469 7.91 16.90 35.38
N TYR A 470 6.86 16.27 34.83
CA TYR A 470 6.54 14.86 34.99
C TYR A 470 7.50 14.00 34.18
N THR A 471 8.19 13.09 34.87
CA THR A 471 8.97 12.06 34.19
C THR A 471 8.05 11.05 33.51
N PHE A 472 8.45 10.65 32.32
CA PHE A 472 7.69 9.79 31.43
C PHE A 472 7.53 8.37 32.03
N ARG A 473 6.39 8.10 32.64
CA ARG A 473 5.95 6.74 32.99
C ARG A 473 4.51 6.57 32.55
N TRP A 474 4.29 5.61 31.65
CA TRP A 474 2.93 5.32 31.22
C TRP A 474 2.73 3.83 30.99
N VAL A 475 1.52 3.36 31.22
CA VAL A 475 1.06 2.02 30.86
C VAL A 475 -0.29 2.18 30.20
N GLY A 476 -0.45 1.55 29.04
CA GLY A 476 -1.70 1.53 28.31
C GLY A 476 -2.00 0.13 27.78
N SER A 477 -3.27 -0.23 27.78
CA SER A 477 -3.72 -1.48 27.17
C SER A 477 -5.07 -1.30 26.50
N TYR A 478 -5.34 -2.12 25.49
CA TYR A 478 -6.62 -2.14 24.82
C TYR A 478 -6.98 -3.56 24.36
N LYS A 479 -8.28 -3.79 24.22
CA LYS A 479 -8.82 -4.96 23.54
C LYS A 479 -10.08 -4.56 22.79
N ASN A 480 -10.05 -4.79 21.48
CA ASN A 480 -11.16 -4.50 20.58
C ASN A 480 -11.57 -5.80 19.87
N ASP A 481 -12.87 -5.99 19.67
CA ASP A 481 -13.34 -7.09 18.86
C ASP A 481 -14.46 -6.65 17.90
N SER A 482 -14.70 -7.47 16.90
CA SER A 482 -15.85 -7.32 16.02
C SER A 482 -16.24 -8.66 15.40
N LYS A 483 -17.53 -8.80 15.07
CA LYS A 483 -18.09 -10.01 14.46
C LYS A 483 -18.80 -9.64 13.17
N LEU A 484 -18.67 -10.54 12.20
CA LEU A 484 -19.29 -10.41 10.89
C LEU A 484 -19.92 -11.74 10.52
N ILE A 485 -21.22 -11.73 10.21
CA ILE A 485 -22.00 -12.90 9.81
C ILE A 485 -22.62 -12.61 8.47
N ALA A 486 -22.60 -13.58 7.55
CA ALA A 486 -23.25 -13.41 6.25
C ALA A 486 -23.86 -14.66 5.70
N PHE A 487 -24.97 -14.47 4.99
CA PHE A 487 -25.59 -15.45 4.09
C PHE A 487 -25.47 -14.91 2.66
N PHE A 488 -25.10 -15.76 1.71
CA PHE A 488 -24.88 -15.32 0.34
C PHE A 488 -25.22 -16.39 -0.67
N GLU A 489 -25.67 -15.96 -1.84
CA GLU A 489 -25.98 -16.83 -2.96
C GLU A 489 -25.46 -16.23 -4.27
N ARG A 490 -25.18 -17.10 -5.25
CA ARG A 490 -24.84 -16.71 -6.61
C ARG A 490 -25.31 -17.76 -7.59
N LEU A 491 -26.01 -17.31 -8.61
CA LEU A 491 -26.37 -18.08 -9.78
C LEU A 491 -25.59 -17.57 -10.99
N ASN A 492 -24.78 -18.42 -11.58
CA ASN A 492 -24.25 -18.21 -12.92
C ASN A 492 -25.01 -19.11 -13.90
N TYR A 493 -25.52 -18.51 -14.94
CA TYR A 493 -26.24 -19.20 -16.01
C TYR A 493 -25.65 -18.80 -17.35
N ASP A 494 -25.44 -19.76 -18.21
CA ASP A 494 -25.14 -19.52 -19.61
C ASP A 494 -26.03 -20.34 -20.54
N PHE A 495 -26.33 -19.75 -21.68
CA PHE A 495 -27.04 -20.39 -22.79
C PHE A 495 -26.13 -20.44 -24.01
N ALA A 496 -25.86 -21.66 -24.49
CA ALA A 496 -25.10 -21.95 -25.70
C ALA A 496 -23.69 -21.28 -25.73
N LYS A 497 -23.13 -20.90 -24.57
CA LYS A 497 -21.93 -20.07 -24.47
C LYS A 497 -22.01 -18.75 -25.25
N LYS A 498 -23.25 -18.25 -25.46
CA LYS A 498 -23.57 -16.97 -26.10
C LYS A 498 -24.02 -15.91 -25.12
N TYR A 499 -24.98 -16.25 -24.27
CA TYR A 499 -25.59 -15.37 -23.30
C TYR A 499 -25.21 -15.83 -21.91
N PHE A 500 -24.72 -14.93 -21.12
CA PHE A 500 -24.26 -15.18 -19.77
C PHE A 500 -25.00 -14.27 -18.81
N VAL A 501 -25.48 -14.81 -17.70
CA VAL A 501 -26.13 -14.05 -16.63
C VAL A 501 -25.53 -14.50 -15.30
N SER A 502 -25.15 -13.55 -14.45
CA SER A 502 -24.81 -13.82 -13.07
C SER A 502 -25.65 -12.95 -12.15
N LEU A 503 -26.31 -13.59 -11.20
CA LEU A 503 -27.09 -12.94 -10.15
C LEU A 503 -26.50 -13.34 -8.82
N SER A 504 -26.31 -12.39 -7.92
CA SER A 504 -25.84 -12.68 -6.57
C SER A 504 -26.44 -11.71 -5.56
N TRP A 505 -26.52 -12.16 -4.33
CA TRP A 505 -26.83 -11.30 -3.20
C TRP A 505 -26.05 -11.79 -1.97
N ARG A 506 -25.79 -10.85 -1.05
CA ARG A 506 -25.21 -11.10 0.25
C ARG A 506 -25.97 -10.33 1.30
N TYR A 507 -26.46 -11.02 2.33
CA TYR A 507 -27.09 -10.45 3.51
C TYR A 507 -26.12 -10.57 4.68
N GLU A 508 -25.63 -9.43 5.18
CA GLU A 508 -24.50 -9.39 6.10
C GLU A 508 -24.80 -8.52 7.32
N GLY A 509 -24.47 -9.03 8.50
CA GLY A 509 -24.59 -8.34 9.77
C GLY A 509 -23.23 -8.13 10.45
N SER A 510 -22.98 -6.90 10.94
CA SER A 510 -21.76 -6.53 11.67
C SER A 510 -22.06 -5.94 13.04
N SER A 511 -21.23 -6.32 14.00
CA SER A 511 -21.30 -5.76 15.36
C SER A 511 -20.86 -4.31 15.49
N LYS A 512 -20.22 -3.72 14.46
CA LYS A 512 -19.70 -2.35 14.46
C LYS A 512 -20.78 -1.29 14.33
N PHE A 513 -21.92 -1.64 13.71
CA PHE A 513 -23.01 -0.70 13.43
C PHE A 513 -24.01 -0.56 14.58
N GLY A 514 -24.79 0.50 14.50
CA GLY A 514 -25.86 0.77 15.43
C GLY A 514 -26.89 -0.37 15.45
N TYR A 515 -27.55 -0.58 16.58
CA TYR A 515 -28.43 -1.75 16.75
C TYR A 515 -29.60 -1.78 15.74
N GLU A 516 -30.01 -0.62 15.22
CA GLU A 516 -31.06 -0.51 14.21
C GLU A 516 -30.61 -0.94 12.81
N ASN A 517 -29.29 -0.88 12.51
CA ASN A 517 -28.76 -1.03 11.15
C ASN A 517 -27.62 -2.05 11.04
N LYS A 518 -27.57 -3.05 11.93
CA LYS A 518 -26.51 -4.07 11.91
C LYS A 518 -26.47 -4.89 10.62
N TRP A 519 -27.59 -5.04 9.94
CA TRP A 519 -27.72 -5.89 8.76
C TRP A 519 -27.87 -5.07 7.48
N GLY A 520 -27.18 -5.50 6.42
CA GLY A 520 -27.25 -4.91 5.07
C GLY A 520 -27.43 -5.98 4.00
N LEU A 521 -28.19 -5.64 2.95
CA LEU A 521 -28.36 -6.46 1.75
C LEU A 521 -27.57 -5.84 0.59
N PHE A 522 -26.79 -6.65 -0.09
CA PHE A 522 -25.90 -6.26 -1.18
C PHE A 522 -26.19 -7.10 -2.42
N PRO A 523 -27.14 -6.66 -3.27
CA PRO A 523 -27.49 -7.34 -4.50
C PRO A 523 -26.53 -7.00 -5.64
N ALA A 524 -26.37 -7.94 -6.58
CA ALA A 524 -25.62 -7.69 -7.80
C ALA A 524 -26.12 -8.55 -8.96
N ALA A 525 -26.00 -7.99 -10.17
CA ALA A 525 -26.35 -8.64 -11.42
C ALA A 525 -25.33 -8.31 -12.50
N SER A 526 -25.05 -9.26 -13.38
CA SER A 526 -24.26 -9.02 -14.57
C SER A 526 -24.74 -9.85 -15.76
N VAL A 527 -24.53 -9.31 -16.95
CA VAL A 527 -24.88 -9.95 -18.21
C VAL A 527 -23.69 -9.91 -19.17
N GLY A 528 -23.58 -10.92 -19.99
CA GLY A 528 -22.59 -11.01 -21.06
C GLY A 528 -23.21 -11.56 -22.35
N TRP A 529 -22.80 -10.98 -23.47
CA TRP A 529 -23.24 -11.41 -24.78
C TRP A 529 -22.03 -11.61 -25.69
N ASN A 530 -21.82 -12.83 -26.10
CA ASN A 530 -20.79 -13.18 -27.08
C ASN A 530 -21.36 -13.01 -28.49
N ILE A 531 -21.06 -11.87 -29.10
CA ILE A 531 -21.61 -11.45 -30.40
C ILE A 531 -21.12 -12.37 -31.53
N THR A 532 -19.88 -12.85 -31.45
CA THR A 532 -19.31 -13.72 -32.49
C THR A 532 -19.96 -15.10 -32.59
N LYS A 533 -20.75 -15.50 -31.58
CA LYS A 533 -21.52 -16.75 -31.58
C LYS A 533 -22.88 -16.63 -32.21
N GLU A 534 -23.27 -15.45 -32.70
CA GLU A 534 -24.54 -15.21 -33.33
C GLU A 534 -24.56 -15.64 -34.80
N GLY A 535 -25.67 -16.14 -35.27
CA GLY A 535 -25.82 -16.57 -36.66
C GLY A 535 -25.80 -15.42 -37.69
N PHE A 536 -26.02 -14.18 -37.26
CA PHE A 536 -25.87 -12.99 -38.10
C PHE A 536 -24.46 -12.46 -38.17
N PHE A 537 -23.57 -12.91 -37.26
CA PHE A 537 -22.19 -12.44 -37.25
C PHE A 537 -21.41 -13.11 -38.39
N PRO A 538 -20.78 -12.33 -39.29
CA PRO A 538 -20.07 -12.88 -40.40
C PRO A 538 -18.86 -13.71 -39.96
N GLU A 539 -18.62 -14.86 -40.55
CA GLU A 539 -17.40 -15.63 -40.35
C GLU A 539 -16.22 -14.81 -40.92
N THR A 540 -15.48 -14.16 -40.05
CA THR A 540 -14.31 -13.37 -40.40
C THR A 540 -13.06 -14.00 -39.80
N SER A 541 -11.99 -14.07 -40.57
CA SER A 541 -10.70 -14.63 -40.11
C SER A 541 -9.97 -13.73 -39.09
N TRP A 542 -10.36 -12.46 -38.98
CA TRP A 542 -9.66 -11.50 -38.13
C TRP A 542 -10.33 -11.20 -36.78
N ILE A 543 -11.64 -11.55 -36.60
CA ILE A 543 -12.33 -11.45 -35.31
C ILE A 543 -12.52 -12.86 -34.74
N GLY A 544 -11.80 -13.19 -33.68
CA GLY A 544 -11.91 -14.49 -33.01
C GLY A 544 -12.98 -14.49 -31.93
N ASP A 545 -13.10 -13.41 -31.14
CA ASP A 545 -14.11 -13.28 -30.09
C ASP A 545 -14.46 -11.81 -29.86
N LEU A 546 -15.75 -11.53 -29.65
CA LEU A 546 -16.26 -10.19 -29.32
C LEU A 546 -17.37 -10.34 -28.31
N LYS A 547 -17.12 -9.90 -27.08
CA LYS A 547 -18.06 -10.04 -25.97
C LYS A 547 -18.37 -8.70 -25.33
N LEU A 548 -19.65 -8.33 -25.36
CA LEU A 548 -20.19 -7.20 -24.61
C LEU A 548 -20.65 -7.68 -23.24
N ARG A 549 -20.38 -6.89 -22.20
CA ARG A 549 -20.79 -7.17 -20.84
C ARG A 549 -21.21 -5.90 -20.11
N ALA A 550 -22.15 -6.07 -19.16
CA ALA A 550 -22.55 -5.02 -18.24
C ALA A 550 -22.75 -5.62 -16.85
N ASP A 551 -22.34 -4.89 -15.84
CA ASP A 551 -22.54 -5.30 -14.45
C ASP A 551 -22.99 -4.13 -13.59
N TYR A 552 -23.85 -4.46 -12.61
CA TYR A 552 -24.26 -3.60 -11.51
C TYR A 552 -24.13 -4.37 -10.21
N GLY A 553 -23.64 -3.73 -9.16
CA GLY A 553 -23.60 -4.34 -7.84
C GLY A 553 -23.47 -3.30 -6.73
N GLU A 554 -24.10 -3.63 -5.62
CA GLU A 554 -23.96 -2.87 -4.37
C GLU A 554 -23.02 -3.60 -3.41
N THR A 555 -22.17 -2.83 -2.74
CA THR A 555 -21.25 -3.32 -1.71
C THR A 555 -21.27 -2.35 -0.53
N GLY A 556 -20.99 -2.84 0.67
CA GLY A 556 -20.87 -2.01 1.85
C GLY A 556 -19.40 -1.72 2.22
N ASN A 557 -19.17 -0.76 3.12
CA ASN A 557 -17.89 -0.54 3.77
C ASN A 557 -18.07 -0.49 5.28
N GLN A 558 -17.23 -1.22 6.02
CA GLN A 558 -17.19 -1.25 7.48
C GLN A 558 -15.77 -1.08 8.04
N ASP A 559 -14.83 -0.65 7.22
CA ASP A 559 -13.42 -0.54 7.62
C ASP A 559 -13.18 0.74 8.44
N PHE A 560 -13.69 0.72 9.66
CA PHE A 560 -13.53 1.75 10.70
C PHE A 560 -13.41 1.10 12.08
N GLY A 561 -13.10 1.88 13.12
CA GLY A 561 -12.90 1.42 14.50
C GLY A 561 -14.12 0.69 15.09
N SER A 562 -13.89 -0.27 15.99
CA SER A 562 -14.95 -0.91 16.77
C SER A 562 -15.57 0.08 17.75
N TYR A 563 -16.83 -0.16 18.15
CA TYR A 563 -17.56 0.53 19.21
C TYR A 563 -17.94 2.00 18.95
N LEU A 564 -17.74 2.55 17.72
CA LEU A 564 -18.12 3.92 17.40
C LEU A 564 -19.64 4.19 17.43
N SER A 565 -20.45 3.14 17.47
CA SER A 565 -21.91 3.23 17.62
C SER A 565 -22.39 3.14 19.07
N LEU A 566 -21.48 2.91 20.03
CA LEU A 566 -21.83 2.64 21.43
C LEU A 566 -21.49 3.80 22.35
N ASP A 567 -22.07 3.78 23.55
CA ASP A 567 -21.68 4.66 24.64
C ASP A 567 -20.31 4.21 25.17
N THR A 568 -19.33 5.08 25.11
CA THR A 568 -17.99 4.84 25.66
C THR A 568 -17.62 5.97 26.60
N TYR A 569 -16.85 5.65 27.65
CA TYR A 569 -16.48 6.58 28.71
C TYR A 569 -14.95 6.71 28.79
N THR A 570 -14.50 7.89 29.15
CA THR A 570 -13.09 8.20 29.42
C THR A 570 -12.92 9.03 30.66
N GLY A 571 -11.72 9.02 31.25
CA GLY A 571 -11.39 9.89 32.40
C GLY A 571 -11.16 11.34 31.96
N TYR A 572 -11.82 12.29 32.60
CA TYR A 572 -11.74 13.74 32.36
C TYR A 572 -10.90 14.52 33.39
N GLY A 573 -10.00 13.85 34.11
CA GLY A 573 -9.21 14.46 35.15
C GLY A 573 -9.76 14.12 36.54
N TYR A 574 -9.52 15.00 37.54
CA TYR A 574 -9.83 14.72 38.92
C TYR A 574 -10.71 15.83 39.50
N PHE A 575 -11.67 15.42 40.33
CA PHE A 575 -12.45 16.29 41.21
C PHE A 575 -11.96 16.12 42.64
N THR A 576 -11.56 17.22 43.25
CA THR A 576 -11.08 17.19 44.64
C THR A 576 -12.26 17.42 45.62
N PHE A 577 -12.49 16.47 46.50
CA PHE A 577 -13.50 16.55 47.54
C PHE A 577 -12.92 16.09 48.89
N ASN A 578 -13.05 16.90 49.91
CA ASN A 578 -12.50 16.64 51.27
C ASN A 578 -11.01 16.27 51.26
N GLY A 579 -10.20 16.95 50.43
CA GLY A 579 -8.74 16.70 50.28
C GLY A 579 -8.37 15.45 49.53
N ASN A 580 -9.33 14.68 49.02
CA ASN A 580 -9.11 13.49 48.17
C ASN A 580 -9.44 13.80 46.70
N ASN A 581 -8.63 13.29 45.80
CA ASN A 581 -8.84 13.42 44.36
C ASN A 581 -9.59 12.20 43.81
N TYR A 582 -10.77 12.45 43.21
CA TYR A 582 -11.60 11.44 42.58
C TYR A 582 -11.53 11.63 41.07
N GLN A 583 -11.22 10.55 40.32
CA GLN A 583 -11.23 10.59 38.89
C GLN A 583 -12.66 10.76 38.39
N VAL A 584 -12.86 11.74 37.48
CA VAL A 584 -14.14 11.98 36.82
C VAL A 584 -14.19 11.19 35.53
N TRP A 585 -15.27 10.48 35.30
CA TRP A 585 -15.54 9.74 34.07
C TRP A 585 -16.73 10.37 33.33
N GLY A 586 -16.61 10.50 32.03
CA GLY A 586 -17.67 11.03 31.19
C GLY A 586 -17.64 10.40 29.78
N PRO A 587 -18.69 10.65 28.98
CA PRO A 587 -18.78 10.13 27.61
C PRO A 587 -17.62 10.57 26.75
N SER A 588 -16.96 9.64 26.07
CA SER A 588 -15.84 9.94 25.18
C SER A 588 -16.28 10.28 23.74
N GLN A 589 -17.54 10.00 23.40
CA GLN A 589 -18.12 10.24 22.06
C GLN A 589 -19.63 10.45 22.16
N ASN A 590 -20.23 11.03 21.12
CA ASN A 590 -21.66 11.03 20.92
C ASN A 590 -22.09 9.70 20.32
N THR A 591 -23.03 9.02 20.94
CA THR A 591 -23.55 7.73 20.48
C THR A 591 -24.41 7.88 19.24
N ASN A 592 -24.25 6.98 18.27
CA ASN A 592 -25.06 6.94 17.05
C ASN A 592 -25.65 5.54 16.84
N TYR A 593 -26.84 5.29 17.39
CA TYR A 593 -27.57 4.02 17.20
C TYR A 593 -28.07 3.78 15.77
N LYS A 594 -28.11 4.84 14.93
CA LYS A 594 -28.49 4.76 13.52
C LYS A 594 -27.29 4.61 12.57
N LEU A 595 -26.08 4.47 13.13
CA LEU A 595 -24.88 4.25 12.32
C LEU A 595 -25.08 3.04 11.40
N GLN A 596 -24.91 3.25 10.09
CA GLN A 596 -25.17 2.25 9.05
C GLN A 596 -23.99 2.12 8.10
N TRP A 597 -24.11 1.22 7.15
CA TRP A 597 -23.13 0.91 6.12
C TRP A 597 -22.93 2.07 5.15
N GLU A 598 -21.69 2.38 4.78
CA GLU A 598 -21.45 3.07 3.52
C GLU A 598 -21.86 2.14 2.37
N LYS A 599 -22.52 2.66 1.36
CA LYS A 599 -23.00 1.91 0.19
C LYS A 599 -22.27 2.35 -1.07
N ALA A 600 -21.53 1.44 -1.70
CA ALA A 600 -20.92 1.66 -2.99
C ALA A 600 -21.80 1.01 -4.08
N GLN A 601 -22.37 1.83 -4.94
CA GLN A 601 -23.12 1.43 -6.13
C GLN A 601 -22.18 1.49 -7.34
N ASN A 602 -21.91 0.34 -7.94
CA ASN A 602 -20.97 0.22 -9.05
C ASN A 602 -21.74 -0.21 -10.32
N PHE A 603 -21.61 0.56 -11.37
CA PHE A 603 -22.07 0.23 -12.72
C PHE A 603 -20.87 0.16 -13.65
N ASN A 604 -20.80 -0.87 -14.49
CA ASN A 604 -19.71 -1.04 -15.43
C ASN A 604 -20.22 -1.65 -16.75
N VAL A 605 -19.75 -1.11 -17.88
CA VAL A 605 -19.94 -1.67 -19.21
C VAL A 605 -18.57 -1.97 -19.80
N GLY A 606 -18.43 -3.14 -20.41
CA GLY A 606 -17.16 -3.58 -20.97
C GLY A 606 -17.30 -4.31 -22.29
N LEU A 607 -16.28 -4.18 -23.10
CA LEU A 607 -16.09 -4.91 -24.35
C LEU A 607 -14.78 -5.70 -24.26
N ASP A 608 -14.89 -7.02 -24.33
CA ASP A 608 -13.73 -7.91 -24.46
C ASP A 608 -13.60 -8.36 -25.92
N PHE A 609 -12.38 -8.39 -26.44
CA PHE A 609 -12.15 -8.76 -27.85
C PHE A 609 -10.88 -9.59 -28.02
N ASP A 610 -10.91 -10.43 -29.04
CA ASP A 610 -9.80 -11.24 -29.54
C ASP A 610 -9.76 -11.15 -31.07
N LEU A 611 -8.69 -10.55 -31.58
CA LEU A 611 -8.57 -10.20 -33.01
C LEU A 611 -7.32 -10.83 -33.62
N PHE A 612 -7.36 -11.02 -34.95
CA PHE A 612 -6.22 -11.48 -35.79
C PHE A 612 -5.66 -12.82 -35.31
N GLY A 613 -6.56 -13.79 -34.96
CA GLY A 613 -6.14 -15.11 -34.47
C GLY A 613 -5.39 -15.02 -33.15
N SER A 614 -5.93 -14.25 -32.20
CA SER A 614 -5.38 -13.98 -30.85
C SER A 614 -4.04 -13.23 -30.87
N ARG A 615 -3.70 -12.56 -31.99
CA ARG A 615 -2.55 -11.66 -32.01
C ARG A 615 -2.80 -10.35 -31.24
N LEU A 616 -4.03 -9.87 -31.20
CA LEU A 616 -4.44 -8.72 -30.40
C LEU A 616 -5.65 -9.08 -29.56
N ASN A 617 -5.50 -9.08 -28.27
CA ASN A 617 -6.61 -9.23 -27.33
C ASN A 617 -6.64 -8.10 -26.32
N GLY A 618 -7.82 -7.80 -25.78
CA GLY A 618 -7.93 -6.74 -24.83
C GLY A 618 -9.34 -6.57 -24.26
N SER A 619 -9.45 -5.55 -23.42
CA SER A 619 -10.73 -5.11 -22.84
C SER A 619 -10.81 -3.61 -22.75
N LEU A 620 -11.98 -3.07 -22.99
CA LEU A 620 -12.37 -1.68 -22.75
C LEU A 620 -13.46 -1.68 -21.69
N ASN A 621 -13.37 -0.79 -20.71
CA ASN A 621 -14.36 -0.65 -19.66
C ASN A 621 -14.70 0.83 -19.44
N TYR A 622 -15.98 1.11 -19.21
CA TYR A 622 -16.46 2.36 -18.66
C TYR A 622 -17.16 2.06 -17.32
N TYR A 623 -16.85 2.82 -16.29
CA TYR A 623 -17.43 2.59 -14.98
C TYR A 623 -17.95 3.89 -14.35
N ILE A 624 -18.98 3.72 -13.53
CA ILE A 624 -19.50 4.72 -12.59
C ILE A 624 -19.60 4.04 -11.23
N ARG A 625 -18.92 4.61 -10.25
CA ARG A 625 -19.00 4.19 -8.85
C ARG A 625 -19.48 5.35 -8.01
N THR A 626 -20.59 5.17 -7.31
CA THR A 626 -21.15 6.15 -6.38
C THR A 626 -21.16 5.58 -4.98
N ASN A 627 -20.42 6.20 -4.09
CA ASN A 627 -20.37 5.87 -2.67
C ASN A 627 -21.28 6.84 -1.92
N LYS A 628 -22.31 6.31 -1.28
CA LYS A 628 -23.34 7.05 -0.50
C LYS A 628 -23.16 6.76 0.98
N ASP A 629 -23.75 7.60 1.81
CA ASP A 629 -23.78 7.44 3.25
C ASP A 629 -22.35 7.33 3.84
N LEU A 630 -21.45 8.20 3.37
CA LEU A 630 -20.03 8.17 3.76
C LEU A 630 -19.88 8.35 5.26
N LEU A 631 -19.03 7.51 5.85
CA LEU A 631 -18.69 7.55 7.27
C LEU A 631 -17.71 8.69 7.57
N GLY A 632 -17.97 9.44 8.61
CA GLY A 632 -17.12 10.56 9.01
C GLY A 632 -17.54 11.25 10.30
N TYR A 633 -16.63 12.07 10.80
CA TYR A 633 -16.92 12.96 11.94
C TYR A 633 -17.56 14.24 11.43
N TYR A 634 -18.70 14.60 12.05
CA TYR A 634 -19.47 15.81 11.76
C TYR A 634 -19.58 16.66 12.99
N ASN A 635 -19.40 17.98 12.83
CA ASN A 635 -19.58 18.95 13.89
C ASN A 635 -21.06 19.04 14.25
N VAL A 636 -21.34 19.02 15.53
CA VAL A 636 -22.69 19.13 16.12
C VAL A 636 -22.70 20.16 17.22
N SER A 637 -23.89 20.73 17.49
CA SER A 637 -24.05 21.72 18.54
C SER A 637 -23.92 21.09 19.95
N VAL A 638 -23.19 21.76 20.83
CA VAL A 638 -23.07 21.42 22.23
C VAL A 638 -23.59 22.59 23.07
N PRO A 639 -24.65 22.40 23.89
CA PRO A 639 -25.58 21.30 23.96
C PRO A 639 -26.51 21.23 22.74
N PRO A 640 -27.30 20.16 22.50
CA PRO A 640 -27.59 19.05 23.41
C PRO A 640 -26.61 17.88 23.34
N ASN A 641 -25.70 17.86 22.35
CA ASN A 641 -24.70 16.81 22.26
C ASN A 641 -23.65 16.97 23.38
N LEU A 642 -23.01 15.86 23.73
CA LEU A 642 -21.98 15.83 24.79
C LEU A 642 -20.59 16.16 24.26
N GLN A 643 -20.35 15.82 22.96
CA GLN A 643 -19.12 16.10 22.25
C GLN A 643 -19.39 16.97 21.02
N THR A 644 -18.38 17.72 20.57
CA THR A 644 -18.48 18.65 19.42
C THR A 644 -18.60 17.93 18.08
N GLN A 645 -18.35 16.62 18.03
CA GLN A 645 -18.41 15.82 16.82
C GLN A 645 -19.16 14.50 17.05
N THR A 646 -19.86 14.06 16.02
CA THR A 646 -20.54 12.75 15.97
C THR A 646 -20.06 11.97 14.77
N PHE A 647 -19.75 10.67 14.96
CA PHE A 647 -19.45 9.78 13.86
C PHE A 647 -20.76 9.34 13.20
N ALA A 648 -20.93 9.67 11.92
CA ALA A 648 -22.22 9.53 11.24
C ALA A 648 -22.06 9.23 9.74
N ASN A 649 -23.18 8.83 9.11
CA ASN A 649 -23.26 8.55 7.67
C ASN A 649 -23.71 9.82 6.93
N VAL A 650 -22.76 10.54 6.33
CA VAL A 650 -23.07 11.79 5.62
C VAL A 650 -22.17 11.97 4.41
N GLY A 651 -22.77 12.33 3.29
CA GLY A 651 -22.04 12.66 2.07
C GLY A 651 -22.06 11.59 0.99
N THR A 652 -21.69 12.01 -0.20
CA THR A 652 -21.66 11.18 -1.40
C THR A 652 -20.45 11.51 -2.27
N MET A 653 -19.72 10.49 -2.71
CA MET A 653 -18.63 10.59 -3.67
C MET A 653 -18.96 9.83 -4.95
N ARG A 654 -18.42 10.29 -6.08
CA ARG A 654 -18.58 9.60 -7.36
C ARG A 654 -17.25 9.53 -8.10
N ASN A 655 -16.92 8.32 -8.59
CA ASN A 655 -15.81 8.05 -9.48
C ASN A 655 -16.34 7.60 -10.83
N THR A 656 -15.85 8.20 -11.91
CA THR A 656 -16.15 7.80 -13.28
C THR A 656 -14.87 7.68 -14.08
N GLY A 657 -14.79 6.70 -14.97
CA GLY A 657 -13.57 6.56 -15.77
C GLY A 657 -13.66 5.51 -16.85
N PHE A 658 -12.64 5.54 -17.71
CA PHE A 658 -12.37 4.55 -18.75
C PHE A 658 -11.12 3.76 -18.39
N GLU A 659 -11.16 2.47 -18.69
CA GLU A 659 -10.02 1.56 -18.54
C GLU A 659 -9.81 0.82 -19.87
N ILE A 660 -8.56 0.71 -20.29
CA ILE A 660 -8.14 -0.06 -21.44
C ILE A 660 -7.02 -1.02 -21.06
N GLN A 661 -7.10 -2.25 -21.53
CA GLN A 661 -6.03 -3.23 -21.43
C GLN A 661 -5.88 -3.93 -22.77
N LEU A 662 -4.67 -3.90 -23.34
CA LEU A 662 -4.33 -4.49 -24.62
C LEU A 662 -3.14 -5.42 -24.45
N ASN A 663 -3.16 -6.56 -25.13
CA ASN A 663 -2.02 -7.45 -25.27
C ASN A 663 -1.89 -7.82 -26.75
N ALA A 664 -0.71 -7.58 -27.31
CA ALA A 664 -0.40 -7.84 -28.71
C ALA A 664 0.79 -8.78 -28.84
N LYS A 665 0.64 -9.83 -29.64
CA LYS A 665 1.73 -10.64 -30.15
C LYS A 665 2.21 -10.01 -31.46
N ALA A 666 3.14 -9.04 -31.35
CA ALA A 666 3.59 -8.24 -32.48
C ALA A 666 4.34 -9.10 -33.50
N VAL A 667 5.25 -9.96 -33.01
CA VAL A 667 6.02 -10.89 -33.85
C VAL A 667 6.07 -12.26 -33.15
N SER A 668 5.95 -13.34 -33.96
CA SER A 668 6.12 -14.72 -33.47
C SER A 668 6.64 -15.56 -34.66
N GLU A 669 7.94 -15.51 -34.86
CA GLU A 669 8.62 -16.14 -35.99
C GLU A 669 9.84 -16.94 -35.51
N GLY A 670 9.81 -18.26 -35.72
CA GLY A 670 10.91 -19.14 -35.31
C GLY A 670 11.20 -19.01 -33.81
N ASP A 671 12.47 -18.73 -33.52
CA ASP A 671 12.94 -18.55 -32.13
C ASP A 671 12.70 -17.13 -31.55
N PHE A 672 12.14 -16.20 -32.35
CA PHE A 672 11.91 -14.83 -31.97
C PHE A 672 10.43 -14.56 -31.65
N THR A 673 10.14 -14.03 -30.44
CA THR A 673 8.81 -13.55 -30.09
C THR A 673 8.90 -12.14 -29.53
N TYR A 674 7.94 -11.30 -29.89
CA TYR A 674 7.79 -9.97 -29.33
C TYR A 674 6.33 -9.73 -28.97
N ASN A 675 6.08 -9.54 -27.68
CA ASN A 675 4.77 -9.24 -27.11
C ASN A 675 4.77 -7.84 -26.51
N ILE A 676 3.65 -7.14 -26.66
CA ILE A 676 3.43 -5.80 -26.12
C ILE A 676 2.19 -5.87 -25.23
N SER A 677 2.26 -5.32 -24.02
CA SER A 677 1.10 -5.04 -23.18
C SER A 677 0.94 -3.54 -23.02
N PHE A 678 -0.29 -3.07 -23.05
CA PHE A 678 -0.64 -1.67 -22.76
C PHE A 678 -1.80 -1.63 -21.77
N THR A 679 -1.67 -0.76 -20.79
CA THR A 679 -2.70 -0.51 -19.78
C THR A 679 -2.89 0.99 -19.66
N GLY A 680 -4.15 1.44 -19.74
CA GLY A 680 -4.50 2.85 -19.58
C GLY A 680 -5.75 3.00 -18.72
N ALA A 681 -5.79 4.07 -17.93
CA ALA A 681 -6.98 4.40 -17.15
C ALA A 681 -7.16 5.92 -17.03
N SER A 682 -8.43 6.34 -17.01
CA SER A 682 -8.81 7.66 -16.56
C SER A 682 -9.67 7.53 -15.30
N ASN A 683 -9.55 8.51 -14.40
CA ASN A 683 -10.41 8.58 -13.22
C ASN A 683 -10.77 10.03 -12.92
N ASN A 684 -12.07 10.34 -12.97
CA ASN A 684 -12.63 11.60 -12.54
C ASN A 684 -13.38 11.39 -11.21
N ASN A 685 -12.73 11.81 -10.14
CA ASN A 685 -13.23 11.67 -8.78
C ASN A 685 -13.88 12.97 -8.32
N LYS A 686 -15.12 12.91 -7.85
CA LYS A 686 -15.91 14.08 -7.49
C LYS A 686 -16.61 13.89 -6.14
N PHE A 687 -16.54 14.91 -5.29
CA PHE A 687 -17.39 15.00 -4.11
C PHE A 687 -18.76 15.54 -4.54
N VAL A 688 -19.84 14.77 -4.31
CA VAL A 688 -21.16 15.08 -4.86
C VAL A 688 -22.01 15.83 -3.83
N ALA A 689 -22.01 15.35 -2.58
CA ALA A 689 -22.78 15.96 -1.49
C ALA A 689 -22.02 15.79 -0.18
N PHE A 690 -21.99 16.86 0.61
CA PHE A 690 -21.33 16.92 1.91
C PHE A 690 -22.31 16.79 3.06
N SER A 691 -23.56 17.16 2.85
CA SER A 691 -24.66 17.22 3.83
C SER A 691 -25.78 16.26 3.49
N ASN A 692 -26.63 15.99 4.47
CA ASN A 692 -27.90 15.30 4.31
C ASN A 692 -28.98 16.00 5.17
N ASP A 693 -30.18 15.43 5.25
CA ASP A 693 -31.31 16.05 5.98
C ASP A 693 -31.03 16.21 7.49
N LEU A 694 -30.17 15.37 8.08
CA LEU A 694 -29.82 15.40 9.50
C LEU A 694 -28.66 16.34 9.81
N TYR A 695 -27.71 16.47 8.87
CA TYR A 695 -26.48 17.25 9.03
C TYR A 695 -26.39 18.28 7.91
N LYS A 696 -27.01 19.46 8.10
CA LYS A 696 -27.07 20.54 7.14
C LYS A 696 -26.03 21.63 7.42
N GLY A 697 -25.67 22.38 6.37
CA GLY A 697 -24.86 23.59 6.51
C GLY A 697 -23.35 23.41 6.44
N GLN A 698 -22.87 22.21 6.06
CA GLN A 698 -21.46 22.00 5.72
C GLN A 698 -21.37 21.58 4.24
N ASP A 699 -20.82 22.44 3.40
CA ASP A 699 -20.65 22.21 1.96
C ASP A 699 -19.18 22.02 1.56
N TYR A 700 -18.25 22.24 2.49
CA TYR A 700 -16.82 22.01 2.30
C TYR A 700 -16.11 21.62 3.59
N GLN A 701 -14.88 21.11 3.43
CA GLN A 701 -13.94 20.83 4.51
C GLN A 701 -12.52 21.16 4.08
N TYR A 702 -11.79 21.89 4.92
CA TYR A 702 -10.36 22.11 4.77
C TYR A 702 -9.55 20.90 5.18
N MET A 703 -8.49 20.64 4.43
CA MET A 703 -7.59 19.51 4.62
C MET A 703 -6.15 19.91 4.31
N ALA A 704 -5.19 19.03 4.61
CA ALA A 704 -3.77 19.27 4.37
C ALA A 704 -3.27 20.56 5.01
N TYR A 705 -3.46 20.69 6.31
CA TYR A 705 -2.89 21.82 7.07
C TYR A 705 -1.37 21.74 7.02
N MET A 706 -0.78 22.87 6.59
CA MET A 706 0.67 22.99 6.49
C MET A 706 1.29 23.14 7.87
N PRO A 707 2.39 22.43 8.18
CA PRO A 707 3.06 22.55 9.46
C PRO A 707 3.79 23.89 9.62
N SER A 708 4.20 24.20 10.85
CA SER A 708 5.10 25.32 11.14
C SER A 708 6.42 25.20 10.35
N PRO A 709 7.12 26.34 10.09
CA PRO A 709 6.85 27.66 10.63
C PRO A 709 5.77 28.41 9.86
N GLY A 710 5.20 29.44 10.56
CA GLY A 710 4.34 30.43 9.96
C GLY A 710 2.85 30.13 9.97
N SER A 711 2.40 28.91 10.28
CA SER A 711 0.98 28.49 10.25
C SER A 711 0.24 28.88 8.96
N PRO A 712 0.72 28.42 7.78
CA PRO A 712 0.19 28.87 6.48
C PRO A 712 -1.27 28.49 6.23
N GLY A 713 -1.84 27.56 7.02
CA GLY A 713 -3.20 27.10 6.91
C GLY A 713 -3.39 25.87 6.00
N PRO A 714 -4.63 25.56 5.61
CA PRO A 714 -4.96 24.40 4.80
C PRO A 714 -4.68 24.68 3.32
N ALA A 715 -4.09 23.68 2.63
CA ALA A 715 -3.76 23.75 1.22
C ALA A 715 -4.81 23.10 0.30
N VAL A 716 -5.63 22.20 0.84
CA VAL A 716 -6.63 21.43 0.09
C VAL A 716 -8.02 21.73 0.66
N ARG A 717 -9.00 21.89 -0.22
CA ARG A 717 -10.42 22.01 0.15
C ARG A 717 -11.23 20.93 -0.54
N LEU A 718 -11.92 20.15 0.25
CA LEU A 718 -12.92 19.20 -0.20
C LEU A 718 -14.25 19.93 -0.27
N GLU A 719 -14.88 20.01 -1.43
CA GLU A 719 -16.09 20.83 -1.66
C GLU A 719 -17.09 20.13 -2.57
N GLU A 720 -18.38 20.36 -2.34
CA GLU A 720 -19.45 19.85 -3.17
C GLU A 720 -19.29 20.25 -4.64
N GLY A 721 -19.52 19.30 -5.52
CA GLY A 721 -19.41 19.53 -6.95
C GLY A 721 -17.99 19.59 -7.50
N LYS A 722 -16.95 19.61 -6.67
CA LYS A 722 -15.55 19.72 -7.11
C LYS A 722 -14.84 18.36 -7.13
N ARG A 723 -13.73 18.30 -7.87
CA ARG A 723 -12.84 17.12 -7.84
C ARG A 723 -12.14 17.04 -6.49
N ILE A 724 -12.01 15.81 -5.96
CA ILE A 724 -11.22 15.53 -4.76
C ILE A 724 -9.74 15.85 -5.03
N GLY A 725 -9.02 16.34 -4.01
CA GLY A 725 -7.62 16.72 -4.11
C GLY A 725 -7.40 18.08 -4.75
N GLY A 726 -8.42 18.94 -4.77
CA GLY A 726 -8.31 20.32 -5.26
C GLY A 726 -7.48 21.19 -4.33
N PHE A 727 -6.43 21.81 -4.85
CA PHE A 727 -5.66 22.83 -4.17
C PHE A 727 -6.45 24.15 -4.13
N TYR A 728 -6.80 24.57 -2.92
CA TYR A 728 -7.56 25.81 -2.68
C TYR A 728 -6.67 26.82 -1.96
N MET A 729 -6.14 27.76 -2.74
CA MET A 729 -5.15 28.71 -2.28
C MET A 729 -5.15 29.95 -3.16
N TYR A 730 -4.26 30.90 -2.89
CA TYR A 730 -4.14 32.11 -3.68
C TYR A 730 -3.60 31.81 -5.08
N GLN A 731 -4.10 32.56 -6.08
CA GLN A 731 -3.53 32.58 -7.41
C GLN A 731 -2.43 33.63 -7.46
N SER A 732 -1.22 33.23 -7.80
CA SER A 732 -0.04 34.10 -7.90
C SER A 732 -0.13 35.00 -9.13
N ALA A 733 0.23 36.26 -8.95
CA ALA A 733 0.47 37.23 -10.01
C ALA A 733 1.98 37.42 -10.30
N GLY A 734 2.84 36.62 -9.68
CA GLY A 734 4.29 36.67 -9.84
C GLY A 734 5.00 37.27 -8.64
N VAL A 735 6.21 37.77 -8.85
CA VAL A 735 7.07 38.41 -7.85
C VAL A 735 7.46 39.79 -8.37
N ASP A 736 7.36 40.80 -7.54
CA ASP A 736 7.72 42.17 -7.87
C ASP A 736 9.25 42.41 -7.79
N ASP A 737 9.67 43.64 -8.20
CA ASP A 737 11.09 44.02 -8.16
C ASP A 737 11.69 44.12 -6.74
N GLN A 738 10.85 44.11 -5.71
CA GLN A 738 11.27 44.07 -4.29
C GLN A 738 11.31 42.64 -3.72
N GLY A 739 11.13 41.65 -4.55
CA GLY A 739 11.15 40.25 -4.19
C GLY A 739 9.93 39.81 -3.38
N ARG A 740 8.79 40.51 -3.49
CA ARG A 740 7.54 40.18 -2.76
C ARG A 740 6.62 39.37 -3.66
N LEU A 741 5.97 38.33 -3.11
CA LEU A 741 4.95 37.58 -3.82
C LEU A 741 3.69 38.42 -4.00
N LEU A 742 3.20 38.47 -5.23
CA LEU A 742 1.95 39.08 -5.61
C LEU A 742 0.88 38.05 -5.87
N ILE A 743 -0.37 38.33 -5.50
CA ILE A 743 -1.53 37.51 -5.73
C ILE A 743 -2.67 38.31 -6.36
N TYR A 744 -3.61 37.60 -6.99
CA TYR A 744 -4.87 38.19 -7.42
C TYR A 744 -5.89 38.10 -6.26
N ASN A 745 -6.55 39.23 -5.96
CA ASN A 745 -7.71 39.23 -5.07
C ASN A 745 -8.97 38.67 -5.78
N LYS A 746 -10.11 38.69 -5.11
CA LYS A 746 -11.39 38.20 -5.65
C LYS A 746 -11.87 39.02 -6.87
N ASP A 747 -11.52 40.30 -6.91
CA ASP A 747 -11.93 41.25 -7.94
C ASP A 747 -10.98 41.24 -9.16
N GLY A 748 -9.86 40.51 -9.07
CA GLY A 748 -8.86 40.37 -10.13
C GLY A 748 -7.72 41.40 -10.03
N ASP A 749 -7.67 42.22 -8.99
CA ASP A 749 -6.59 43.17 -8.76
C ASP A 749 -5.37 42.47 -8.19
N VAL A 750 -4.19 42.99 -8.46
CA VAL A 750 -2.92 42.49 -7.96
C VAL A 750 -2.62 43.15 -6.61
N ILE A 751 -2.47 42.33 -5.57
CA ILE A 751 -2.14 42.74 -4.19
C ILE A 751 -0.94 41.96 -3.66
N LEU A 752 -0.37 42.42 -2.56
CA LEU A 752 0.69 41.67 -1.87
C LEU A 752 0.16 40.37 -1.29
N GLY A 753 0.95 39.28 -1.33
CA GLY A 753 0.55 37.96 -0.90
C GLY A 753 0.09 37.90 0.56
N ASN A 754 0.67 38.67 1.45
CA ASN A 754 0.30 38.75 2.88
C ASN A 754 -0.94 39.63 3.17
N GLN A 755 -1.52 40.27 2.14
CA GLN A 755 -2.75 41.07 2.24
C GLN A 755 -3.98 40.28 1.81
N GLY A 756 -3.80 39.03 1.30
CA GLY A 756 -4.89 38.17 0.85
C GLY A 756 -5.81 37.77 1.99
N SER A 757 -7.10 37.69 1.68
CA SER A 757 -8.17 37.18 2.54
C SER A 757 -8.62 35.79 2.12
N GLU A 758 -9.47 35.14 2.92
CA GLU A 758 -10.04 33.82 2.58
C GLU A 758 -10.83 33.86 1.26
N ASP A 759 -11.52 34.97 0.97
CA ASP A 759 -12.33 35.18 -0.23
C ASP A 759 -11.50 35.30 -1.53
N ASP A 760 -10.20 35.55 -1.42
CA ASP A 760 -9.28 35.64 -2.55
C ASP A 760 -8.75 34.29 -3.01
N LYS A 761 -8.97 33.24 -2.20
CA LYS A 761 -8.56 31.88 -2.53
C LYS A 761 -9.48 31.25 -3.56
N ARG A 762 -8.93 30.37 -4.37
CA ARG A 762 -9.65 29.65 -5.41
C ARG A 762 -9.03 28.27 -5.70
N PHE A 763 -9.74 27.41 -6.44
CA PHE A 763 -9.16 26.16 -6.90
C PHE A 763 -8.16 26.45 -8.04
N VAL A 764 -6.86 26.19 -7.77
CA VAL A 764 -5.75 26.53 -8.70
C VAL A 764 -5.08 25.30 -9.30
N GLY A 765 -5.36 24.11 -8.78
CA GLY A 765 -4.78 22.85 -9.24
C GLY A 765 -5.44 21.64 -8.62
N ASN A 766 -4.96 20.44 -8.98
CA ASN A 766 -5.47 19.18 -8.41
C ASN A 766 -4.36 18.13 -8.31
N GLY A 767 -4.23 17.51 -7.14
CA GLY A 767 -3.19 16.53 -6.85
C GLY A 767 -3.47 15.09 -7.33
N LEU A 768 -4.70 14.79 -7.81
CA LEU A 768 -5.04 13.47 -8.35
C LEU A 768 -4.75 13.37 -9.85
N PRO A 769 -3.93 12.40 -10.31
CA PRO A 769 -3.77 12.15 -11.73
C PRO A 769 -5.11 11.87 -12.42
N LEU A 770 -5.34 12.51 -13.56
CA LEU A 770 -6.52 12.25 -14.37
C LEU A 770 -6.33 11.01 -15.25
N TYR A 771 -5.10 10.78 -15.70
CA TYR A 771 -4.74 9.64 -16.53
C TYR A 771 -3.53 8.91 -15.99
N THR A 772 -3.56 7.58 -16.10
CA THR A 772 -2.41 6.70 -15.89
C THR A 772 -2.23 5.79 -17.09
N ALA A 773 -1.01 5.52 -17.47
CA ALA A 773 -0.71 4.59 -18.55
C ALA A 773 0.55 3.79 -18.25
N SER A 774 0.61 2.58 -18.80
CA SER A 774 1.81 1.75 -18.76
C SER A 774 1.94 0.91 -20.02
N MET A 775 3.17 0.55 -20.35
CA MET A 775 3.51 -0.25 -21.52
C MET A 775 4.61 -1.24 -21.18
N GLY A 776 4.37 -2.52 -21.47
CA GLY A 776 5.35 -3.60 -21.32
C GLY A 776 5.78 -4.14 -22.68
N HIS A 777 7.07 -4.33 -22.86
CA HIS A 777 7.68 -4.96 -24.03
C HIS A 777 8.37 -6.25 -23.57
N TYR A 778 8.00 -7.39 -24.15
CA TYR A 778 8.52 -8.70 -23.79
C TYR A 778 9.05 -9.37 -25.05
N ILE A 779 10.36 -9.55 -25.11
CA ILE A 779 11.09 -10.09 -26.25
C ILE A 779 11.76 -11.37 -25.82
N THR A 780 11.59 -12.43 -26.58
CA THR A 780 12.40 -13.66 -26.43
C THR A 780 13.12 -13.97 -27.74
N TYR A 781 14.38 -14.32 -27.62
CA TYR A 781 15.19 -14.77 -28.73
C TYR A 781 16.09 -15.93 -28.32
N LYS A 782 15.78 -17.13 -28.78
CA LYS A 782 16.45 -18.36 -28.35
C LYS A 782 16.41 -18.49 -26.82
N ASN A 783 17.58 -18.42 -26.21
CA ASN A 783 17.73 -18.56 -24.75
C ASN A 783 17.65 -17.23 -23.99
N PHE A 784 17.57 -16.10 -24.70
CA PHE A 784 17.45 -14.76 -24.07
C PHE A 784 16.00 -14.34 -23.92
N ASP A 785 15.70 -13.70 -22.81
CA ASP A 785 14.47 -12.94 -22.60
C ASP A 785 14.80 -11.52 -22.15
N LEU A 786 14.10 -10.54 -22.73
CA LEU A 786 14.20 -9.12 -22.38
C LEU A 786 12.82 -8.58 -22.10
N SER A 787 12.64 -7.91 -20.96
CA SER A 787 11.45 -7.16 -20.66
C SER A 787 11.79 -5.71 -20.35
N ILE A 788 10.98 -4.77 -20.87
CA ILE A 788 11.06 -3.35 -20.61
C ILE A 788 9.67 -2.89 -20.20
N PHE A 789 9.54 -2.25 -19.03
CA PHE A 789 8.27 -1.75 -18.54
C PHE A 789 8.33 -0.26 -18.27
N LEU A 790 7.41 0.46 -18.91
CA LEU A 790 7.24 1.90 -18.79
C LEU A 790 5.91 2.20 -18.10
N ARG A 791 5.86 3.24 -17.27
CA ARG A 791 4.63 3.74 -16.68
C ARG A 791 4.65 5.24 -16.49
N GLY A 792 3.47 5.85 -16.40
CA GLY A 792 3.34 7.28 -16.18
C GLY A 792 1.99 7.67 -15.60
N ALA A 793 1.96 8.87 -15.05
CA ALA A 793 0.78 9.54 -14.56
C ALA A 793 0.75 10.97 -15.10
N PHE A 794 -0.46 11.47 -15.43
CA PHE A 794 -0.60 12.70 -16.21
C PHE A 794 -1.78 13.55 -15.75
N LYS A 795 -1.68 14.85 -16.01
CA LYS A 795 -2.66 15.88 -15.70
C LYS A 795 -2.97 15.97 -14.21
N TYR A 796 -1.93 16.22 -13.43
CA TYR A 796 -2.04 16.55 -12.02
C TYR A 796 -0.94 17.48 -11.59
N ASP A 797 -1.09 18.08 -10.42
CA ASP A 797 -0.18 19.03 -9.84
C ASP A 797 0.37 18.50 -8.51
N ILE A 798 1.60 18.89 -8.19
CA ILE A 798 2.21 18.64 -6.89
C ILE A 798 2.51 20.00 -6.25
N PHE A 799 2.08 20.17 -5.01
CA PHE A 799 2.55 21.29 -4.20
C PHE A 799 3.96 20.98 -3.70
N ASN A 800 4.92 21.75 -4.21
CA ASN A 800 6.33 21.57 -3.87
C ASN A 800 6.61 22.08 -2.45
N THR A 801 6.30 21.26 -1.47
CA THR A 801 6.46 21.57 -0.05
C THR A 801 7.91 21.90 0.31
N THR A 802 8.86 21.18 -0.28
CA THR A 802 10.29 21.45 -0.06
C THR A 802 10.68 22.86 -0.54
N ALA A 803 10.23 23.24 -1.75
CA ALA A 803 10.49 24.58 -2.26
C ALA A 803 9.75 25.67 -1.47
N PHE A 804 8.54 25.38 -0.98
CA PHE A 804 7.78 26.28 -0.13
C PHE A 804 8.55 26.65 1.15
N TYR A 805 9.19 25.67 1.80
CA TYR A 805 9.89 25.88 3.06
C TYR A 805 11.37 26.30 2.90
N ILE A 806 12.08 25.74 1.92
CA ILE A 806 13.53 25.94 1.78
C ILE A 806 13.96 26.28 0.34
N GLY A 807 13.01 26.68 -0.53
CA GLY A 807 13.31 26.96 -1.95
C GLY A 807 13.65 28.39 -2.26
N THR A 808 13.60 29.33 -1.31
CA THR A 808 13.74 30.76 -1.55
C THR A 808 14.87 31.38 -0.71
N PRO A 809 15.49 32.48 -1.16
CA PRO A 809 16.45 33.24 -0.34
C PRO A 809 15.83 33.80 0.94
N ALA A 810 14.51 34.06 0.95
CA ALA A 810 13.76 34.59 2.09
C ALA A 810 13.57 33.62 3.24
N THR A 811 13.87 32.31 3.04
CA THR A 811 13.79 31.29 4.09
C THR A 811 14.59 31.70 5.33
N GLN A 812 14.16 31.26 6.51
CA GLN A 812 14.76 31.55 7.82
C GLN A 812 16.31 31.50 7.78
N SER A 813 16.96 32.52 8.30
CA SER A 813 18.40 32.58 8.42
C SER A 813 18.93 31.47 9.35
N GLY A 814 20.10 30.92 9.03
CA GLY A 814 20.72 29.82 9.74
C GLY A 814 20.36 28.44 9.17
N ALA A 815 19.21 28.29 8.53
CA ALA A 815 18.85 27.06 7.84
C ALA A 815 19.45 26.98 6.43
N ASN A 816 19.81 25.75 5.99
CA ASN A 816 20.20 25.51 4.61
C ASN A 816 18.97 25.58 3.69
N VAL A 817 19.22 25.84 2.42
CA VAL A 817 18.18 26.00 1.39
C VAL A 817 18.56 25.23 0.12
N LEU A 818 17.57 25.05 -0.76
CA LEU A 818 17.82 24.45 -2.06
C LEU A 818 18.85 25.27 -2.85
N LYS A 819 19.70 24.60 -3.60
CA LYS A 819 20.63 25.27 -4.49
C LYS A 819 19.93 26.18 -5.51
N SER A 820 18.74 25.78 -5.96
CA SER A 820 17.86 26.55 -6.84
C SER A 820 17.22 27.78 -6.18
N ALA A 821 17.44 28.01 -4.89
CA ALA A 821 17.04 29.27 -4.23
C ALA A 821 17.84 30.47 -4.71
N TYR A 822 18.95 30.25 -5.41
CA TYR A 822 19.84 31.29 -5.93
C TYR A 822 20.10 31.07 -7.43
N GLY A 823 20.68 32.09 -8.06
CA GLY A 823 20.96 32.10 -9.52
C GLY A 823 19.67 32.19 -10.35
N ASP A 824 19.57 31.35 -11.38
CA ASP A 824 18.42 31.34 -12.30
C ASP A 824 17.29 30.43 -11.85
N GLY A 825 17.29 30.02 -10.59
CA GLY A 825 16.27 29.13 -10.02
C GLY A 825 14.87 29.76 -10.00
N LYS A 826 13.83 28.93 -10.17
CA LYS A 826 12.43 29.38 -10.26
C LYS A 826 12.02 30.28 -9.09
N TYR A 827 12.52 30.00 -7.90
CA TYR A 827 12.13 30.69 -6.67
C TYR A 827 13.15 31.75 -6.19
N ALA A 828 14.25 31.96 -6.94
CA ALA A 828 15.36 32.84 -6.57
C ALA A 828 14.96 34.31 -6.46
N LYS A 829 13.91 34.73 -7.17
CA LYS A 829 13.40 36.10 -7.14
C LYS A 829 12.62 36.44 -5.88
N LEU A 830 12.12 35.44 -5.14
CA LEU A 830 11.31 35.63 -3.94
C LEU A 830 12.22 35.81 -2.72
N THR A 831 12.60 37.07 -2.47
CA THR A 831 13.61 37.45 -1.46
C THR A 831 13.01 38.09 -0.22
N ASN A 832 11.71 38.44 -0.26
CA ASN A 832 11.07 39.13 0.85
C ASN A 832 10.54 38.13 1.90
N PRO A 833 10.96 38.24 3.19
CA PRO A 833 10.59 37.30 4.24
C PRO A 833 9.10 37.39 4.64
N ASP A 834 8.41 38.47 4.39
CA ASP A 834 7.01 38.67 4.80
C ASP A 834 6.01 38.00 3.87
N THR A 835 6.44 37.60 2.66
CA THR A 835 5.55 37.09 1.61
C THR A 835 5.95 35.72 1.08
N TYR A 836 7.12 35.16 1.43
CA TYR A 836 7.56 33.87 0.87
C TYR A 836 6.69 32.69 1.29
N ALA A 837 6.15 32.68 2.52
CA ALA A 837 5.39 31.57 3.09
C ALA A 837 3.86 31.70 2.85
N VAL A 838 3.45 32.28 1.72
CA VAL A 838 2.05 32.41 1.33
C VAL A 838 1.62 31.24 0.48
N LEU A 839 0.59 30.51 0.90
CA LEU A 839 0.03 29.36 0.17
C LEU A 839 -0.58 29.82 -1.17
N SER A 840 0.12 29.58 -2.26
CA SER A 840 -0.29 29.97 -3.58
C SER A 840 0.16 28.96 -4.64
N ASP A 841 -0.39 29.05 -5.84
CA ASP A 841 0.01 28.25 -6.99
C ASP A 841 1.43 28.55 -7.51
N TYR A 842 2.10 29.55 -6.95
CA TYR A 842 3.52 29.80 -7.21
C TYR A 842 4.39 28.58 -6.93
N TYR A 843 4.00 27.77 -5.93
CA TYR A 843 4.68 26.53 -5.54
C TYR A 843 4.03 25.28 -6.14
N LEU A 844 2.99 25.41 -6.96
CA LEU A 844 2.45 24.29 -7.71
C LEU A 844 3.32 23.96 -8.92
N GLU A 845 3.63 22.70 -9.09
CA GLU A 845 4.37 22.17 -10.21
C GLU A 845 3.62 21.03 -10.88
N LYS A 846 3.86 20.82 -12.18
CA LYS A 846 3.28 19.67 -12.88
C LYS A 846 3.90 18.38 -12.35
N GLY A 847 3.05 17.49 -11.86
CA GLY A 847 3.44 16.16 -11.37
C GLY A 847 3.59 15.11 -12.47
N ASP A 848 3.30 15.49 -13.72
CA ASP A 848 3.34 14.58 -14.87
C ASP A 848 4.71 13.91 -15.02
N PHE A 849 4.70 12.57 -15.22
CA PHE A 849 5.92 11.84 -15.45
C PHE A 849 5.73 10.63 -16.37
N VAL A 850 6.83 10.20 -16.98
CA VAL A 850 7.03 8.89 -17.59
C VAL A 850 8.28 8.27 -16.98
N LYS A 851 8.18 7.05 -16.48
CA LYS A 851 9.27 6.33 -15.81
C LYS A 851 9.64 5.06 -16.56
N ILE A 852 10.93 4.84 -16.76
CA ILE A 852 11.46 3.51 -17.10
C ILE A 852 11.48 2.72 -15.79
N ASP A 853 10.39 1.98 -15.56
CA ASP A 853 10.15 1.31 -14.27
C ASP A 853 11.09 0.14 -14.07
N ASN A 854 11.21 -0.74 -15.06
CA ASN A 854 12.19 -1.81 -15.03
C ASN A 854 12.63 -2.26 -16.42
N ILE A 855 13.89 -2.73 -16.49
CA ILE A 855 14.47 -3.45 -17.63
C ILE A 855 15.07 -4.73 -17.07
N THR A 856 14.61 -5.89 -17.55
CA THR A 856 15.13 -7.21 -17.14
C THR A 856 15.68 -7.96 -18.35
N LEU A 857 16.89 -8.42 -18.24
CA LEU A 857 17.53 -9.34 -19.20
C LEU A 857 17.71 -10.71 -18.53
N GLY A 858 17.20 -11.75 -19.14
CA GLY A 858 17.35 -13.13 -18.70
C GLY A 858 18.08 -13.99 -19.72
N TYR A 859 18.78 -15.01 -19.24
CA TYR A 859 19.41 -16.02 -20.07
C TYR A 859 19.17 -17.43 -19.49
N ASN A 860 18.62 -18.31 -20.30
CA ASN A 860 18.33 -19.69 -19.96
C ASN A 860 19.45 -20.60 -20.43
N PHE A 861 20.24 -21.14 -19.52
CA PHE A 861 21.35 -22.02 -19.83
C PHE A 861 20.85 -23.41 -20.26
N LYS A 862 21.47 -23.97 -21.27
CA LYS A 862 21.36 -25.40 -21.57
C LYS A 862 22.15 -26.14 -20.49
N THR A 863 21.50 -27.01 -19.72
CA THR A 863 22.16 -27.73 -18.62
C THR A 863 22.68 -29.08 -19.11
N PRO A 864 23.97 -29.37 -18.90
CA PRO A 864 24.51 -30.71 -19.22
C PRO A 864 24.20 -31.71 -18.06
N PHE A 865 23.66 -31.26 -16.95
CA PHE A 865 23.45 -32.09 -15.77
C PHE A 865 22.09 -32.75 -15.81
N LYS A 866 22.03 -34.08 -15.65
CA LYS A 866 20.83 -34.90 -15.72
C LYS A 866 19.77 -34.53 -14.67
N ASN A 867 20.19 -33.97 -13.51
CA ASN A 867 19.31 -33.65 -12.39
C ASN A 867 18.95 -32.16 -12.32
N ILE A 868 19.39 -31.32 -13.27
CA ILE A 868 19.06 -29.92 -13.35
C ILE A 868 18.26 -29.69 -14.63
N SER A 869 16.97 -29.40 -14.47
CA SER A 869 16.07 -29.23 -15.60
C SER A 869 16.20 -27.86 -16.28
N SER A 870 16.51 -26.81 -15.53
CA SER A 870 16.77 -25.47 -16.06
C SER A 870 17.60 -24.63 -15.12
N VAL A 871 18.42 -23.75 -15.70
CA VAL A 871 19.14 -22.67 -14.99
C VAL A 871 18.86 -21.38 -15.74
N ARG A 872 18.30 -20.39 -15.06
CA ARG A 872 18.09 -19.05 -15.62
C ARG A 872 18.84 -18.03 -14.76
N TRP A 873 19.75 -17.30 -15.38
CA TRP A 873 20.31 -16.08 -14.82
C TRP A 873 19.49 -14.88 -15.29
N TYR A 874 19.33 -13.87 -14.45
CA TYR A 874 18.69 -12.64 -14.82
C TYR A 874 19.33 -11.43 -14.13
N ALA A 875 19.28 -10.29 -14.82
CA ALA A 875 19.67 -8.99 -14.29
C ALA A 875 18.55 -7.99 -14.55
N THR A 876 18.24 -7.18 -13.55
CA THR A 876 17.17 -6.18 -13.60
C THR A 876 17.69 -4.84 -13.12
N VAL A 877 17.33 -3.77 -13.84
CA VAL A 877 17.46 -2.39 -13.36
C VAL A 877 16.06 -1.83 -13.17
N ARG A 878 15.77 -1.29 -12.00
CA ARG A 878 14.48 -0.66 -11.67
C ARG A 878 14.65 0.82 -11.43
N ASN A 879 13.58 1.59 -11.70
CA ASN A 879 13.56 3.05 -11.56
C ASN A 879 14.78 3.70 -12.24
N LEU A 880 15.07 3.27 -13.49
CA LEU A 880 16.27 3.70 -14.19
C LEU A 880 16.27 5.22 -14.43
N HIS A 881 15.12 5.76 -14.87
CA HIS A 881 14.98 7.19 -15.12
C HIS A 881 13.52 7.63 -15.07
N THR A 882 13.28 8.81 -14.50
CA THR A 882 11.98 9.48 -14.47
C THR A 882 12.03 10.76 -15.30
N PHE A 883 11.29 10.80 -16.40
CA PHE A 883 11.10 12.00 -17.21
C PHE A 883 9.98 12.83 -16.59
N THR A 884 10.29 13.98 -16.01
CA THR A 884 9.34 14.86 -15.32
C THR A 884 9.80 16.32 -15.37
N LYS A 885 8.86 17.25 -15.15
CA LYS A 885 9.14 18.67 -14.94
C LYS A 885 9.12 19.06 -13.44
N PHE A 886 8.81 18.11 -12.55
CA PHE A 886 8.86 18.34 -11.10
C PHE A 886 10.32 18.60 -10.69
N SER A 887 10.55 19.72 -9.99
CA SER A 887 11.91 20.26 -9.78
C SER A 887 12.63 19.67 -8.58
N THR A 888 11.92 19.02 -7.64
CA THR A 888 12.47 18.65 -6.34
C THR A 888 12.34 17.14 -6.07
N GLY A 889 13.31 16.38 -6.57
CA GLY A 889 13.33 14.92 -6.39
C GLY A 889 12.46 14.15 -7.38
N ASP A 890 11.85 13.05 -6.93
CA ASP A 890 10.97 12.19 -7.72
C ASP A 890 9.49 12.54 -7.44
N PRO A 891 8.62 12.72 -8.44
CA PRO A 891 7.20 13.01 -8.22
C PRO A 891 6.48 11.91 -7.41
N GLU A 892 6.95 10.66 -7.44
CA GLU A 892 6.39 9.57 -6.64
C GLU A 892 6.82 9.58 -5.16
N SER A 893 7.73 10.47 -4.76
CA SER A 893 7.99 10.74 -3.33
C SER A 893 6.82 11.46 -2.64
N VAL A 894 5.84 11.95 -3.43
CA VAL A 894 4.61 12.56 -2.93
C VAL A 894 3.42 11.66 -3.24
N SER A 895 2.62 11.33 -2.22
CA SER A 895 1.46 10.46 -2.41
C SER A 895 0.39 11.10 -3.29
N VAL A 896 -0.15 10.32 -4.22
CA VAL A 896 -1.32 10.69 -5.04
C VAL A 896 -2.57 9.90 -4.64
N ASN A 897 -2.54 9.16 -3.53
CA ASN A 897 -3.68 8.43 -2.98
C ASN A 897 -4.34 9.22 -1.84
N GLY A 898 -5.58 8.90 -1.53
CA GLY A 898 -6.33 9.51 -0.43
C GLY A 898 -6.97 10.86 -0.77
N LEU A 899 -7.35 11.60 0.27
CA LEU A 899 -8.10 12.86 0.17
C LEU A 899 -7.21 14.09 -0.02
N THR A 900 -5.92 13.97 0.27
CA THR A 900 -4.91 15.04 0.18
C THR A 900 -3.76 14.65 -0.76
N PRO A 901 -4.05 14.29 -2.01
CA PRO A 901 -3.01 13.89 -2.96
C PRO A 901 -2.17 15.07 -3.42
N GLY A 902 -0.95 14.79 -3.88
CA GLY A 902 -0.05 15.78 -4.46
C GLY A 902 0.57 16.75 -3.46
N ILE A 903 0.50 16.45 -2.14
CA ILE A 903 1.12 17.28 -1.10
C ILE A 903 1.70 16.43 0.02
N ASN A 904 2.86 16.82 0.53
CA ASN A 904 3.50 16.20 1.69
C ASN A 904 3.48 17.19 2.86
N THR A 905 2.53 17.03 3.78
CA THR A 905 2.38 17.88 4.98
C THR A 905 3.24 17.44 6.15
N SER A 906 3.81 16.24 6.12
CA SER A 906 4.68 15.73 7.19
C SER A 906 6.11 16.23 7.10
N LEU A 907 6.50 16.87 6.02
CA LEU A 907 7.87 17.30 5.69
C LEU A 907 8.89 16.16 5.68
N THR A 908 8.45 14.92 5.74
CA THR A 908 9.34 13.76 5.70
C THR A 908 9.77 13.50 4.26
N TYR A 909 11.03 13.17 4.08
CA TYR A 909 11.64 12.82 2.80
C TYR A 909 12.42 11.54 2.91
N TYR A 910 12.26 10.65 1.95
CA TYR A 910 13.11 9.48 1.76
C TYR A 910 13.59 9.45 0.30
N PRO A 911 14.91 9.33 0.03
CA PRO A 911 15.44 9.44 -1.33
C PRO A 911 14.92 8.33 -2.24
N ALA A 912 14.63 8.68 -3.49
CA ALA A 912 14.38 7.71 -4.54
C ALA A 912 15.68 6.99 -4.93
N THR A 913 15.56 5.73 -5.37
CA THR A 913 16.70 4.92 -5.76
C THR A 913 16.51 4.25 -7.10
N THR A 914 17.61 4.06 -7.82
CA THR A 914 17.72 3.06 -8.87
C THR A 914 18.21 1.76 -8.25
N GLN A 915 17.48 0.67 -8.46
CA GLN A 915 17.85 -0.65 -7.99
C GLN A 915 18.51 -1.46 -9.12
N ILE A 916 19.68 -2.00 -8.84
CA ILE A 916 20.40 -2.93 -9.73
C ILE A 916 20.35 -4.29 -9.07
N LEU A 917 19.77 -5.27 -9.74
CA LEU A 917 19.53 -6.61 -9.21
C LEU A 917 20.11 -7.67 -10.15
N THR A 918 20.69 -8.72 -9.58
CA THR A 918 21.05 -9.94 -10.30
C THR A 918 20.58 -11.17 -9.55
N GLY A 919 20.07 -12.16 -10.26
CA GLY A 919 19.51 -13.35 -9.66
C GLY A 919 19.71 -14.62 -10.47
N LEU A 920 19.52 -15.74 -9.80
CA LEU A 920 19.66 -17.08 -10.34
C LEU A 920 18.48 -17.93 -9.95
N GLN A 921 17.84 -18.56 -10.95
CA GLN A 921 16.79 -19.54 -10.73
C GLN A 921 17.29 -20.91 -11.23
N VAL A 922 17.23 -21.92 -10.36
CA VAL A 922 17.65 -23.30 -10.69
C VAL A 922 16.49 -24.23 -10.41
N LYS A 923 16.11 -25.04 -11.38
CA LYS A 923 15.07 -26.06 -11.25
C LYS A 923 15.69 -27.45 -11.41
N PHE A 924 15.46 -28.28 -10.39
CA PHE A 924 15.93 -29.66 -10.31
C PHE A 924 14.89 -30.66 -10.73
#